data_3e99fefb055eee680a252fc1b6457ee3
#
_entry.id   3e99fefb055eee680a252fc1b6457ee3
#
_cell.length_a   1.000
_cell.length_b   1.000
_cell.length_c   1.000
_cell.angle_alpha   90.00
_cell.angle_beta   90.00
_cell.angle_gamma   90.00
#
_symmetry.space_group_name_H-M   'P 1'
#
loop_
_entity.id
_entity.type
_entity.pdbx_description
1 polymer ?
#
loop_
_entity_poly.entity_id
_entity_poly.type
_entity_poly.pdbx_seq_one_letter_code
_entity_poly.pdbx_strand_id
1 'polypeptide(L)'
;MLRSIEQYAMQSCKVETIFLPKNVNSFAANCFEGSRTLKTISCNPSNPTFSVMDGVLYNKDKTTLIKFPANHSTSFEIPETVTTIGFCAFISSVIENVKFPPKLKRIDGYAFAVTKLKNLTIPDTITDISGGAFASCQHLTEVKFGTGMTYISNDCFMDTRLTKVVIPENITSIGESAFSYCPNLKEVVLPSTITSLGGSCFPTNVNISFPSNAKLSLDDQQILYDLDKIVLIMCLKKSTSYIIPETVSTIRSSAFKDMTDLTKIEFRSGITLKMIESNAFYGCSKLSSIEIPNSVTSFGVRSFYNCAQIKSVFFGSKLTKISTRCFEGCTSLDTVSFTQCDSPCTIDSYAFNGCTSLRTLTLSENISSIDMYCFSNCKSLERVNIPSTLKYIGIYAFSNSLISQVTFSSPSQMVNLSKYSFSQCIHLRDIVGTPDTIKNIESNCFESTLITSFDVPISTTSIGNYAFRGCSEMTVFRIPSRCLLQTIGNYIFDGCVSLSKIECPDSDFFVIDNGALFNKDRSNLICFPPASSITFFCFSQNVKSVSSSAFYGCKSLVGIMIPDNSITTIGHSAFAYCTSLKYINIPLCVKNIDQNVFTGCNNLHCGIVVQNTSISFRYSLVTNSGLSLTSMKDCGLITCKHVNYQTPVSTSYLYVFILM
;
A
#
# COMPACT_ATOMS: atom_id res chain seq x y z
N MET A 1 -21.48 -21.01 -23.90
CA MET A 1 -22.36 -19.95 -24.45
C MET A 1 -22.21 -18.70 -23.60
N LEU A 2 -22.11 -17.52 -24.21
CA LEU A 2 -21.99 -16.24 -23.51
C LEU A 2 -23.26 -15.94 -22.70
N ARG A 3 -23.10 -15.62 -21.39
CA ARG A 3 -24.22 -15.30 -20.48
C ARG A 3 -24.14 -13.89 -19.91
N SER A 4 -22.92 -13.34 -19.77
CA SER A 4 -22.70 -12.00 -19.23
C SER A 4 -21.73 -11.20 -20.10
N ILE A 5 -21.87 -9.89 -20.09
CA ILE A 5 -20.92 -8.91 -20.60
C ILE A 5 -20.56 -8.01 -19.43
N GLU A 6 -19.32 -8.18 -18.95
CA GLU A 6 -18.84 -7.56 -17.72
C GLU A 6 -18.37 -6.12 -17.94
N GLN A 7 -18.11 -5.42 -16.85
CA GLN A 7 -17.57 -4.06 -16.87
C GLN A 7 -16.28 -4.00 -17.70
N TYR A 8 -16.13 -2.96 -18.51
CA TYR A 8 -14.97 -2.67 -19.36
C TYR A 8 -14.62 -3.74 -20.41
N ALA A 9 -15.45 -4.78 -20.58
CA ALA A 9 -15.17 -5.91 -21.48
C ALA A 9 -14.84 -5.49 -22.92
N MET A 10 -15.38 -4.36 -23.39
CA MET A 10 -15.14 -3.80 -24.72
C MET A 10 -14.76 -2.30 -24.63
N GLN A 11 -13.98 -1.94 -23.60
CA GLN A 11 -13.51 -0.57 -23.40
C GLN A 11 -12.68 -0.09 -24.60
N SER A 12 -12.97 1.12 -25.06
CA SER A 12 -12.28 1.77 -26.18
C SER A 12 -12.28 0.99 -27.52
N CYS A 13 -13.17 0.02 -27.69
CA CYS A 13 -13.35 -0.73 -28.93
C CYS A 13 -13.91 0.18 -30.05
N LYS A 14 -13.53 -0.11 -31.30
CA LYS A 14 -14.02 0.61 -32.49
C LYS A 14 -15.19 -0.10 -33.18
N VAL A 15 -16.06 -0.78 -32.39
CA VAL A 15 -17.24 -1.46 -32.94
C VAL A 15 -18.36 -0.46 -33.22
N GLU A 16 -19.08 -0.62 -34.33
CA GLU A 16 -20.24 0.21 -34.67
C GLU A 16 -21.57 -0.45 -34.29
N THR A 17 -21.62 -1.75 -34.27
CA THR A 17 -22.84 -2.52 -33.98
C THR A 17 -22.51 -3.70 -33.08
N ILE A 18 -23.48 -4.07 -32.23
CA ILE A 18 -23.39 -5.25 -31.37
C ILE A 18 -24.70 -6.04 -31.41
N PHE A 19 -24.59 -7.38 -31.36
CA PHE A 19 -25.71 -8.28 -31.25
C PHE A 19 -25.67 -9.05 -29.92
N LEU A 20 -26.76 -8.98 -29.15
CA LEU A 20 -26.94 -9.75 -27.90
C LEU A 20 -27.64 -11.07 -28.18
N PRO A 21 -26.97 -12.22 -27.98
CA PRO A 21 -27.58 -13.54 -28.13
C PRO A 21 -28.67 -13.80 -27.09
N LYS A 22 -29.52 -14.82 -27.39
CA LYS A 22 -30.65 -15.23 -26.53
C LYS A 22 -30.26 -15.47 -25.06
N ASN A 23 -29.06 -16.02 -24.83
CA ASN A 23 -28.67 -16.49 -23.50
C ASN A 23 -27.93 -15.42 -22.65
N VAL A 24 -27.71 -14.23 -23.18
CA VAL A 24 -27.12 -13.13 -22.40
C VAL A 24 -28.17 -12.57 -21.45
N ASN A 25 -27.90 -12.64 -20.15
CA ASN A 25 -28.81 -12.21 -19.08
C ASN A 25 -28.21 -11.16 -18.16
N SER A 26 -26.91 -10.80 -18.35
CA SER A 26 -26.21 -9.74 -17.64
C SER A 26 -25.48 -8.85 -18.64
N PHE A 27 -25.61 -7.53 -18.47
CA PHE A 27 -24.99 -6.53 -19.32
C PHE A 27 -24.59 -5.32 -18.48
N ALA A 28 -23.28 -5.08 -18.36
CA ALA A 28 -22.74 -3.89 -17.71
C ALA A 28 -22.71 -2.72 -18.71
N ALA A 29 -23.45 -1.66 -18.46
CA ALA A 29 -23.58 -0.53 -19.40
C ALA A 29 -22.26 0.23 -19.62
N ASN A 30 -21.29 0.14 -18.70
CA ASN A 30 -19.93 0.68 -18.85
C ASN A 30 -18.96 -0.26 -19.59
N CYS A 31 -19.43 -1.41 -20.11
CA CYS A 31 -18.57 -2.30 -20.90
C CYS A 31 -18.02 -1.64 -22.17
N PHE A 32 -18.67 -0.60 -22.69
CA PHE A 32 -18.26 0.19 -23.86
C PHE A 32 -17.67 1.56 -23.49
N GLU A 33 -17.19 1.75 -22.29
CA GLU A 33 -16.59 3.03 -21.92
C GLU A 33 -15.46 3.43 -22.89
N GLY A 34 -15.50 4.67 -23.39
CA GLY A 34 -14.56 5.15 -24.40
C GLY A 34 -14.79 4.63 -25.83
N SER A 35 -15.74 3.75 -26.07
CA SER A 35 -16.10 3.22 -27.40
C SER A 35 -17.03 4.19 -28.13
N ARG A 36 -16.47 5.23 -28.75
CA ARG A 36 -17.22 6.35 -29.34
C ARG A 36 -17.82 6.06 -30.73
N THR A 37 -17.66 4.85 -31.25
CA THR A 37 -18.11 4.49 -32.60
C THR A 37 -19.44 3.72 -32.61
N LEU A 38 -19.90 3.21 -31.45
CA LEU A 38 -21.09 2.39 -31.36
C LEU A 38 -22.35 3.18 -31.76
N LYS A 39 -23.04 2.72 -32.80
CA LYS A 39 -24.25 3.33 -33.37
C LYS A 39 -25.51 2.60 -32.97
N THR A 40 -25.48 1.27 -32.93
CA THR A 40 -26.68 0.46 -32.68
C THR A 40 -26.39 -0.79 -31.86
N ILE A 41 -27.32 -1.16 -31.03
CA ILE A 41 -27.37 -2.47 -30.36
C ILE A 41 -28.57 -3.24 -30.94
N SER A 42 -28.38 -4.52 -31.15
CA SER A 42 -29.46 -5.45 -31.52
C SER A 42 -29.51 -6.62 -30.55
N CYS A 43 -30.66 -7.26 -30.42
CA CYS A 43 -30.86 -8.34 -29.47
C CYS A 43 -31.70 -9.43 -30.09
N ASN A 44 -31.40 -10.69 -29.77
CA ASN A 44 -32.27 -11.81 -30.16
C ASN A 44 -33.71 -11.59 -29.63
N PRO A 45 -34.73 -11.66 -30.48
CA PRO A 45 -36.12 -11.44 -30.04
C PRO A 45 -36.59 -12.35 -28.90
N SER A 46 -36.02 -13.57 -28.82
CA SER A 46 -36.30 -14.54 -27.75
C SER A 46 -35.42 -14.36 -26.51
N ASN A 47 -34.66 -13.26 -26.39
CA ASN A 47 -33.90 -12.96 -25.15
C ASN A 47 -34.90 -12.67 -24.02
N PRO A 48 -34.80 -13.37 -22.85
CA PRO A 48 -35.79 -13.23 -21.77
C PRO A 48 -35.55 -11.95 -20.92
N THR A 49 -34.37 -11.34 -20.98
CA THR A 49 -33.94 -10.27 -20.06
C THR A 49 -33.96 -8.90 -20.73
N PHE A 50 -33.59 -8.85 -21.99
CA PHE A 50 -33.37 -7.60 -22.73
C PHE A 50 -34.32 -7.44 -23.90
N SER A 51 -34.58 -6.19 -24.26
CA SER A 51 -35.25 -5.78 -25.46
C SER A 51 -34.53 -4.60 -26.10
N VAL A 52 -34.69 -4.41 -27.41
CA VAL A 52 -34.09 -3.28 -28.14
C VAL A 52 -35.22 -2.55 -28.89
N MET A 53 -35.15 -1.24 -28.88
CA MET A 53 -35.99 -0.37 -29.68
C MET A 53 -35.11 0.73 -30.27
N ASP A 54 -35.19 0.93 -31.57
CA ASP A 54 -34.39 1.93 -32.32
C ASP A 54 -32.87 1.87 -32.00
N GLY A 55 -32.34 0.65 -31.86
CA GLY A 55 -30.91 0.46 -31.59
C GLY A 55 -30.48 0.73 -30.15
N VAL A 56 -31.38 1.08 -29.25
CA VAL A 56 -31.14 1.36 -27.81
C VAL A 56 -31.59 0.15 -26.98
N LEU A 57 -30.79 -0.21 -25.96
CA LEU A 57 -31.01 -1.37 -25.11
C LEU A 57 -31.84 -1.03 -23.87
N TYR A 58 -32.85 -1.85 -23.61
CA TYR A 58 -33.73 -1.77 -22.44
C TYR A 58 -33.81 -3.13 -21.72
N ASN A 59 -34.33 -3.12 -20.49
CA ASN A 59 -34.83 -4.33 -19.86
C ASN A 59 -36.03 -4.87 -20.65
N LYS A 60 -36.46 -6.12 -20.36
CA LYS A 60 -37.50 -6.81 -21.13
C LYS A 60 -38.80 -5.99 -21.22
N ASP A 61 -39.21 -5.37 -20.11
CA ASP A 61 -40.46 -4.62 -19.98
C ASP A 61 -40.37 -3.17 -20.43
N LYS A 62 -39.19 -2.75 -20.92
CA LYS A 62 -38.87 -1.36 -21.36
C LYS A 62 -39.12 -0.29 -20.29
N THR A 63 -39.04 -0.67 -19.01
CA THR A 63 -39.13 0.27 -17.89
C THR A 63 -37.78 0.87 -17.49
N THR A 64 -36.70 0.22 -17.88
CA THR A 64 -35.31 0.70 -17.67
C THR A 64 -34.58 0.81 -18.98
N LEU A 65 -34.05 2.00 -19.28
CA LEU A 65 -33.09 2.22 -20.37
C LEU A 65 -31.72 1.81 -19.88
N ILE A 66 -31.14 0.75 -20.47
CA ILE A 66 -29.85 0.17 -20.01
C ILE A 66 -28.67 0.80 -20.75
N LYS A 67 -28.75 0.92 -22.09
CA LYS A 67 -27.66 1.47 -22.87
C LYS A 67 -28.11 2.20 -24.12
N PHE A 68 -27.75 3.46 -24.23
CA PHE A 68 -27.79 4.28 -25.43
C PHE A 68 -26.42 4.21 -26.11
N PRO A 69 -26.33 3.82 -27.39
CA PRO A 69 -25.04 3.76 -28.08
C PRO A 69 -24.38 5.13 -28.22
N ALA A 70 -23.07 5.19 -28.03
CA ALA A 70 -22.35 6.45 -27.90
C ALA A 70 -22.44 7.37 -29.14
N ASN A 71 -22.57 6.79 -30.34
CA ASN A 71 -22.68 7.53 -31.62
C ASN A 71 -24.02 7.30 -32.31
N HIS A 72 -25.10 7.18 -31.54
CA HIS A 72 -26.43 6.90 -32.08
C HIS A 72 -27.11 8.14 -32.65
N SER A 73 -27.36 9.15 -31.80
CA SER A 73 -28.05 10.40 -32.18
C SER A 73 -27.66 11.54 -31.24
N THR A 74 -27.73 12.77 -31.73
CA THR A 74 -27.54 13.99 -30.92
C THR A 74 -28.81 14.43 -30.18
N SER A 75 -29.99 13.90 -30.56
CA SER A 75 -31.27 14.16 -29.89
C SER A 75 -32.04 12.87 -29.72
N PHE A 76 -32.66 12.69 -28.55
CA PHE A 76 -33.41 11.48 -28.24
C PHE A 76 -34.59 11.75 -27.32
N GLU A 77 -35.76 11.22 -27.72
CA GLU A 77 -36.97 11.19 -26.90
C GLU A 77 -37.07 9.82 -26.22
N ILE A 78 -36.95 9.82 -24.87
CA ILE A 78 -37.01 8.58 -24.10
C ILE A 78 -38.47 8.08 -24.05
N PRO A 79 -38.73 6.77 -24.33
CA PRO A 79 -40.05 6.23 -24.38
C PRO A 79 -40.86 6.40 -23.07
N GLU A 80 -42.14 6.62 -23.17
CA GLU A 80 -43.06 6.89 -22.03
C GLU A 80 -43.13 5.75 -21.00
N THR A 81 -42.76 4.52 -21.38
CA THR A 81 -42.69 3.37 -20.48
C THR A 81 -41.53 3.42 -19.52
N VAL A 82 -40.48 4.23 -19.81
CA VAL A 82 -39.25 4.27 -19.02
C VAL A 82 -39.50 5.02 -17.72
N THR A 83 -39.18 4.35 -16.62
CA THR A 83 -39.22 4.90 -15.26
C THR A 83 -37.82 5.10 -14.66
N THR A 84 -36.81 4.41 -15.24
CA THR A 84 -35.44 4.45 -14.77
C THR A 84 -34.48 4.57 -15.95
N ILE A 85 -33.50 5.48 -15.84
CA ILE A 85 -32.31 5.51 -16.70
C ILE A 85 -31.20 4.84 -15.94
N GLY A 86 -30.69 3.73 -16.47
CA GLY A 86 -29.72 2.87 -15.78
C GLY A 86 -28.32 3.46 -15.66
N PHE A 87 -27.51 2.82 -14.85
CA PHE A 87 -26.10 3.16 -14.60
C PHE A 87 -25.30 3.25 -15.92
N CYS A 88 -24.59 4.37 -16.14
CA CYS A 88 -23.79 4.61 -17.35
C CYS A 88 -24.57 4.49 -18.68
N ALA A 89 -25.89 4.65 -18.68
CA ALA A 89 -26.74 4.39 -19.85
C ALA A 89 -26.35 5.25 -21.09
N PHE A 90 -26.07 6.54 -20.92
CA PHE A 90 -25.65 7.47 -21.99
C PHE A 90 -24.17 7.86 -21.90
N ILE A 91 -23.38 7.24 -21.03
CA ILE A 91 -21.99 7.65 -20.79
C ILE A 91 -21.20 7.81 -22.10
N SER A 92 -20.48 8.92 -22.23
CA SER A 92 -19.63 9.28 -23.39
C SER A 92 -20.40 9.37 -24.72
N SER A 93 -21.71 9.52 -24.72
CA SER A 93 -22.51 9.64 -25.96
C SER A 93 -22.49 11.06 -26.55
N VAL A 94 -22.79 11.14 -27.84
CA VAL A 94 -22.88 12.42 -28.58
C VAL A 94 -24.17 13.18 -28.30
N ILE A 95 -25.02 12.71 -27.38
CA ILE A 95 -26.32 13.31 -27.08
C ILE A 95 -26.18 14.77 -26.64
N GLU A 96 -26.92 15.66 -27.29
CA GLU A 96 -26.97 17.10 -26.98
C GLU A 96 -28.30 17.51 -26.33
N ASN A 97 -29.38 16.82 -26.73
CA ASN A 97 -30.74 17.10 -26.27
C ASN A 97 -31.44 15.80 -25.89
N VAL A 98 -32.09 15.79 -24.75
CA VAL A 98 -32.90 14.65 -24.28
C VAL A 98 -34.26 15.12 -23.81
N LYS A 99 -35.32 14.42 -24.21
CA LYS A 99 -36.66 14.64 -23.69
C LYS A 99 -37.01 13.50 -22.74
N PHE A 100 -37.25 13.85 -21.49
CA PHE A 100 -37.60 12.91 -20.44
C PHE A 100 -39.09 12.57 -20.48
N PRO A 101 -39.45 11.30 -20.24
CA PRO A 101 -40.87 10.89 -20.19
C PRO A 101 -41.54 11.31 -18.87
N PRO A 102 -42.86 11.48 -18.87
CA PRO A 102 -43.58 11.96 -17.67
C PRO A 102 -43.61 10.94 -16.50
N LYS A 103 -43.22 9.69 -16.75
CA LYS A 103 -43.18 8.63 -15.72
C LYS A 103 -41.76 8.40 -15.15
N LEU A 104 -40.76 9.12 -15.61
CA LEU A 104 -39.37 8.94 -15.14
C LEU A 104 -39.28 9.34 -13.67
N LYS A 105 -38.71 8.44 -12.85
CA LYS A 105 -38.53 8.63 -11.41
C LYS A 105 -37.07 8.64 -10.99
N ARG A 106 -36.19 7.93 -11.74
CA ARG A 106 -34.84 7.68 -11.34
C ARG A 106 -33.84 7.80 -12.48
N ILE A 107 -32.68 8.43 -12.19
CA ILE A 107 -31.50 8.48 -13.04
C ILE A 107 -30.34 7.92 -12.22
N ASP A 108 -29.78 6.79 -12.66
CA ASP A 108 -28.70 6.10 -11.95
C ASP A 108 -27.35 6.78 -12.15
N GLY A 109 -26.34 6.32 -11.40
CA GLY A 109 -25.02 6.93 -11.38
C GLY A 109 -24.37 6.98 -12.76
N TYR A 110 -23.69 8.09 -13.06
CA TYR A 110 -22.99 8.35 -14.32
C TYR A 110 -23.83 8.19 -15.59
N ALA A 111 -25.16 8.17 -15.46
CA ALA A 111 -26.06 7.87 -16.57
C ALA A 111 -25.83 8.76 -17.80
N PHE A 112 -25.58 10.06 -17.62
CA PHE A 112 -25.26 11.03 -18.68
C PHE A 112 -23.83 11.56 -18.60
N ALA A 113 -22.95 10.93 -17.86
CA ALA A 113 -21.58 11.43 -17.69
C ALA A 113 -20.84 11.53 -19.05
N VAL A 114 -20.04 12.58 -19.20
CA VAL A 114 -19.21 12.83 -20.41
C VAL A 114 -20.05 12.98 -21.69
N THR A 115 -21.27 13.50 -21.60
CA THR A 115 -22.13 13.76 -22.76
C THR A 115 -21.99 15.20 -23.27
N LYS A 116 -22.61 15.48 -24.41
CA LYS A 116 -22.65 16.82 -25.02
C LYS A 116 -23.93 17.61 -24.69
N LEU A 117 -24.65 17.23 -23.64
CA LEU A 117 -25.85 17.95 -23.18
C LEU A 117 -25.55 19.43 -22.98
N LYS A 118 -26.44 20.32 -23.50
CA LYS A 118 -26.29 21.78 -23.45
C LYS A 118 -27.15 22.40 -22.36
N ASN A 119 -28.41 22.02 -22.27
CA ASN A 119 -29.37 22.47 -21.28
C ASN A 119 -30.06 21.26 -20.68
N LEU A 120 -30.42 21.34 -19.41
CA LEU A 120 -31.09 20.27 -18.68
C LEU A 120 -32.29 20.81 -17.91
N THR A 121 -33.47 20.25 -18.18
CA THR A 121 -34.66 20.45 -17.34
C THR A 121 -34.99 19.12 -16.68
N ILE A 122 -34.90 19.08 -15.36
CA ILE A 122 -35.23 17.89 -14.55
C ILE A 122 -36.72 17.93 -14.24
N PRO A 123 -37.51 16.96 -14.67
CA PRO A 123 -38.96 16.91 -14.40
C PRO A 123 -39.28 16.77 -12.89
N ASP A 124 -40.44 17.29 -12.48
CA ASP A 124 -40.93 17.18 -11.08
C ASP A 124 -41.16 15.73 -10.65
N THR A 125 -41.30 14.81 -11.58
CA THR A 125 -41.54 13.38 -11.30
C THR A 125 -40.28 12.64 -10.85
N ILE A 126 -39.08 13.20 -11.10
CA ILE A 126 -37.80 12.61 -10.70
C ILE A 126 -37.60 12.83 -9.21
N THR A 127 -37.42 11.73 -8.49
CA THR A 127 -37.20 11.73 -7.03
C THR A 127 -35.77 11.35 -6.66
N ASP A 128 -35.03 10.69 -7.56
CA ASP A 128 -33.67 10.21 -7.29
C ASP A 128 -32.76 10.40 -8.52
N ILE A 129 -31.66 11.11 -8.29
CA ILE A 129 -30.54 11.24 -9.23
C ILE A 129 -29.28 10.81 -8.49
N SER A 130 -28.69 9.70 -8.91
CA SER A 130 -27.52 9.11 -8.25
C SER A 130 -26.22 9.86 -8.60
N GLY A 131 -25.14 9.54 -7.86
CA GLY A 131 -23.86 10.23 -7.96
C GLY A 131 -23.25 10.24 -9.37
N GLY A 132 -22.66 11.38 -9.74
CA GLY A 132 -22.00 11.57 -11.03
C GLY A 132 -22.91 11.56 -12.26
N ALA A 133 -24.24 11.57 -12.09
CA ALA A 133 -25.20 11.35 -13.19
C ALA A 133 -24.95 12.26 -14.39
N PHE A 134 -24.52 13.50 -14.20
CA PHE A 134 -24.20 14.49 -15.25
C PHE A 134 -22.74 14.96 -15.17
N ALA A 135 -21.86 14.19 -14.55
CA ALA A 135 -20.45 14.56 -14.40
C ALA A 135 -19.75 14.73 -15.76
N SER A 136 -18.86 15.70 -15.84
CA SER A 136 -18.07 16.02 -17.05
C SER A 136 -18.91 16.31 -18.31
N CYS A 137 -20.14 16.78 -18.14
CA CYS A 137 -20.94 17.31 -19.24
C CYS A 137 -20.44 18.71 -19.62
N GLN A 138 -19.33 18.76 -20.36
CA GLN A 138 -18.59 20.01 -20.64
C GLN A 138 -19.27 20.98 -21.61
N HIS A 139 -20.51 20.71 -22.01
CA HIS A 139 -21.34 21.61 -22.81
C HIS A 139 -22.57 22.07 -22.02
N LEU A 140 -22.79 21.55 -20.80
CA LEU A 140 -23.94 21.87 -19.97
C LEU A 140 -23.76 23.24 -19.30
N THR A 141 -24.55 24.22 -19.75
CA THR A 141 -24.46 25.62 -19.28
C THR A 141 -25.62 26.03 -18.38
N GLU A 142 -26.74 25.32 -18.44
CA GLU A 142 -27.94 25.61 -17.65
C GLU A 142 -28.59 24.33 -17.11
N VAL A 143 -29.04 24.36 -15.85
CA VAL A 143 -29.85 23.34 -15.24
C VAL A 143 -31.07 23.95 -14.55
N LYS A 144 -32.25 23.37 -14.79
CA LYS A 144 -33.50 23.66 -14.08
C LYS A 144 -33.90 22.43 -13.29
N PHE A 145 -34.05 22.58 -11.98
CA PHE A 145 -34.42 21.48 -11.07
C PHE A 145 -35.91 21.37 -10.94
N GLY A 146 -36.42 20.14 -10.98
CA GLY A 146 -37.79 19.80 -10.61
C GLY A 146 -38.00 19.78 -9.10
N THR A 147 -39.23 19.68 -8.69
CA THR A 147 -39.67 19.72 -7.27
C THR A 147 -39.68 18.34 -6.58
N GLY A 148 -39.49 17.25 -7.31
CA GLY A 148 -39.54 15.89 -6.75
C GLY A 148 -38.33 15.47 -5.92
N MET A 149 -37.17 16.11 -6.12
CA MET A 149 -35.92 15.78 -5.44
C MET A 149 -35.82 16.53 -4.11
N THR A 150 -35.17 15.89 -3.12
CA THR A 150 -34.86 16.53 -1.83
C THR A 150 -33.35 16.69 -1.59
N TYR A 151 -32.53 16.14 -2.47
CA TYR A 151 -31.07 16.24 -2.38
C TYR A 151 -30.42 16.24 -3.77
N ILE A 152 -29.20 16.76 -3.85
CA ILE A 152 -28.31 16.64 -5.01
C ILE A 152 -27.16 15.71 -4.60
N SER A 153 -26.95 14.64 -5.36
CA SER A 153 -25.98 13.61 -5.03
C SER A 153 -24.53 14.05 -5.21
N ASN A 154 -23.59 13.27 -4.68
CA ASN A 154 -22.16 13.48 -4.88
C ASN A 154 -21.80 13.51 -6.36
N ASP A 155 -20.86 14.39 -6.74
CA ASP A 155 -20.32 14.54 -8.11
C ASP A 155 -21.38 14.80 -9.20
N CYS A 156 -22.65 15.05 -8.86
CA CYS A 156 -23.79 15.02 -9.79
C CYS A 156 -23.57 15.90 -11.03
N PHE A 157 -23.03 17.12 -10.86
CA PHE A 157 -22.73 18.09 -11.89
C PHE A 157 -21.25 18.47 -11.93
N MET A 158 -20.39 17.63 -11.42
CA MET A 158 -18.94 17.86 -11.38
C MET A 158 -18.40 18.07 -12.80
N ASP A 159 -17.48 19.04 -12.97
CA ASP A 159 -16.80 19.33 -14.25
C ASP A 159 -17.76 19.68 -15.40
N THR A 160 -18.78 20.52 -15.10
CA THR A 160 -19.70 21.08 -16.10
C THR A 160 -19.35 22.54 -16.43
N ARG A 161 -20.06 23.15 -17.38
CA ARG A 161 -19.92 24.58 -17.79
C ARG A 161 -21.06 25.46 -17.28
N LEU A 162 -21.76 25.02 -16.26
CA LEU A 162 -22.82 25.82 -15.62
C LEU A 162 -22.28 27.19 -15.22
N THR A 163 -23.09 28.23 -15.46
CA THR A 163 -22.73 29.64 -15.17
C THR A 163 -23.40 30.17 -13.92
N LYS A 164 -24.63 29.74 -13.68
CA LYS A 164 -25.45 30.05 -12.50
C LYS A 164 -26.27 28.83 -12.10
N VAL A 165 -26.44 28.63 -10.81
CA VAL A 165 -27.28 27.56 -10.25
C VAL A 165 -28.23 28.17 -9.22
N VAL A 166 -29.53 27.91 -9.39
CA VAL A 166 -30.55 28.25 -8.39
C VAL A 166 -31.09 26.95 -7.82
N ILE A 167 -30.84 26.71 -6.55
CA ILE A 167 -31.27 25.52 -5.82
C ILE A 167 -32.69 25.79 -5.27
N PRO A 168 -33.69 24.95 -5.60
CA PRO A 168 -35.08 25.19 -5.15
C PRO A 168 -35.29 24.78 -3.69
N GLU A 169 -36.38 25.30 -3.09
CA GLU A 169 -36.71 25.11 -1.68
C GLU A 169 -37.00 23.65 -1.25
N ASN A 170 -37.23 22.73 -2.18
CA ASN A 170 -37.38 21.30 -1.88
C ASN A 170 -36.05 20.60 -1.57
N ILE A 171 -34.92 21.19 -1.93
CA ILE A 171 -33.58 20.61 -1.67
C ILE A 171 -33.12 20.98 -0.26
N THR A 172 -32.74 19.94 0.51
CA THR A 172 -32.23 20.07 1.88
C THR A 172 -30.76 19.75 2.02
N SER A 173 -30.17 19.03 1.04
CA SER A 173 -28.75 18.68 1.07
C SER A 173 -28.11 18.65 -0.32
N ILE A 174 -26.82 19.00 -0.36
CA ILE A 174 -25.96 18.91 -1.57
C ILE A 174 -24.76 18.04 -1.21
N GLY A 175 -24.51 17.02 -2.02
CA GLY A 175 -23.46 16.04 -1.82
C GLY A 175 -22.05 16.58 -2.05
N GLU A 176 -21.06 15.76 -1.69
CA GLU A 176 -19.64 16.06 -1.91
C GLU A 176 -19.38 16.28 -3.39
N SER A 177 -18.56 17.30 -3.71
CA SER A 177 -18.12 17.64 -5.07
C SER A 177 -19.24 17.85 -6.10
N ALA A 178 -20.50 18.05 -5.67
CA ALA A 178 -21.66 18.08 -6.58
C ALA A 178 -21.52 19.06 -7.75
N PHE A 179 -20.86 20.22 -7.56
CA PHE A 179 -20.55 21.20 -8.59
C PHE A 179 -19.04 21.53 -8.64
N SER A 180 -18.19 20.66 -8.13
CA SER A 180 -16.73 20.82 -8.22
C SER A 180 -16.26 20.94 -9.65
N TYR A 181 -15.13 21.62 -9.85
CA TYR A 181 -14.50 21.77 -11.16
C TYR A 181 -15.39 22.42 -12.24
N CYS A 182 -16.41 23.22 -11.83
CA CYS A 182 -17.24 24.00 -12.75
C CYS A 182 -16.61 25.41 -12.96
N PRO A 183 -15.72 25.61 -13.94
CA PRO A 183 -14.90 26.82 -14.03
C PRO A 183 -15.69 28.07 -14.39
N ASN A 184 -16.89 27.91 -14.97
CA ASN A 184 -17.74 29.02 -15.39
C ASN A 184 -18.78 29.40 -14.32
N LEU A 185 -18.91 28.62 -13.23
CA LEU A 185 -19.92 28.87 -12.19
C LEU A 185 -19.55 30.11 -11.37
N LYS A 186 -20.35 31.14 -11.51
CA LYS A 186 -20.14 32.45 -10.86
C LYS A 186 -21.11 32.71 -9.73
N GLU A 187 -22.31 32.14 -9.78
CA GLU A 187 -23.39 32.44 -8.85
C GLU A 187 -24.13 31.17 -8.45
N VAL A 188 -24.34 30.99 -7.15
CA VAL A 188 -25.19 29.95 -6.57
C VAL A 188 -26.18 30.60 -5.60
N VAL A 189 -27.47 30.32 -5.81
CA VAL A 189 -28.52 30.73 -4.88
C VAL A 189 -28.99 29.51 -4.11
N LEU A 190 -28.77 29.50 -2.79
CA LEU A 190 -29.18 28.41 -1.91
C LEU A 190 -30.55 28.70 -1.29
N PRO A 191 -31.37 27.68 -1.03
CA PRO A 191 -32.66 27.85 -0.35
C PRO A 191 -32.49 27.97 1.16
N SER A 192 -33.57 28.42 1.83
CA SER A 192 -33.63 28.46 3.29
C SER A 192 -33.65 27.08 3.95
N THR A 193 -34.03 26.05 3.19
CA THR A 193 -34.20 24.67 3.63
C THR A 193 -32.89 23.89 3.73
N ILE A 194 -31.78 24.44 3.21
CA ILE A 194 -30.50 23.71 3.19
C ILE A 194 -30.00 23.43 4.62
N THR A 195 -29.71 22.16 4.89
CA THR A 195 -29.20 21.70 6.19
C THR A 195 -27.85 21.03 6.10
N SER A 196 -27.44 20.60 4.90
CA SER A 196 -26.16 19.91 4.71
C SER A 196 -25.52 20.27 3.36
N LEU A 197 -24.24 20.63 3.43
CA LEU A 197 -23.38 20.83 2.27
C LEU A 197 -22.19 19.88 2.37
N GLY A 198 -21.94 19.08 1.33
CA GLY A 198 -20.79 18.19 1.22
C GLY A 198 -19.49 18.96 0.97
N GLY A 199 -18.38 18.33 1.26
CA GLY A 199 -17.05 18.90 1.03
C GLY A 199 -16.81 19.25 -0.44
N SER A 200 -16.21 20.41 -0.71
CA SER A 200 -15.92 20.91 -2.06
C SER A 200 -17.13 20.88 -3.02
N CYS A 201 -18.36 20.97 -2.50
CA CYS A 201 -19.54 20.88 -3.35
C CYS A 201 -19.66 22.04 -4.36
N PHE A 202 -18.94 23.15 -4.16
CA PHE A 202 -18.82 24.25 -5.11
C PHE A 202 -17.37 24.57 -5.42
N PRO A 203 -17.07 25.16 -6.60
CA PRO A 203 -15.72 25.66 -6.92
C PRO A 203 -15.38 26.89 -6.06
N THR A 204 -14.09 27.20 -5.96
CA THR A 204 -13.64 28.48 -5.36
C THR A 204 -13.97 29.67 -6.26
N ASN A 205 -14.08 30.86 -5.68
CA ASN A 205 -14.45 32.13 -6.34
C ASN A 205 -15.88 32.15 -6.94
N VAL A 206 -16.80 31.42 -6.33
CA VAL A 206 -18.24 31.49 -6.61
C VAL A 206 -18.93 32.40 -5.59
N ASN A 207 -19.88 33.22 -6.05
CA ASN A 207 -20.73 34.00 -5.18
C ASN A 207 -21.89 33.14 -4.72
N ILE A 208 -21.99 32.91 -3.41
CA ILE A 208 -23.13 32.21 -2.80
C ILE A 208 -24.04 33.23 -2.11
N SER A 209 -25.32 33.14 -2.44
CA SER A 209 -26.38 33.92 -1.75
C SER A 209 -27.41 32.97 -1.16
N PHE A 210 -28.00 33.34 -0.04
CA PHE A 210 -29.07 32.62 0.65
C PHE A 210 -29.96 33.56 1.42
N PRO A 211 -31.24 33.20 1.69
CA PRO A 211 -32.16 34.03 2.47
C PRO A 211 -31.67 34.22 3.91
N SER A 212 -32.11 35.33 4.55
CA SER A 212 -31.73 35.68 5.93
C SER A 212 -32.15 34.65 6.99
N ASN A 213 -33.12 33.80 6.68
CA ASN A 213 -33.58 32.71 7.54
C ASN A 213 -32.85 31.36 7.27
N ALA A 214 -31.87 31.34 6.40
CA ALA A 214 -31.04 30.14 6.20
C ALA A 214 -30.18 29.83 7.44
N LYS A 215 -29.87 28.55 7.65
CA LYS A 215 -29.02 28.10 8.78
C LYS A 215 -27.53 28.18 8.44
N LEU A 216 -27.14 29.20 7.70
CA LEU A 216 -25.78 29.43 7.22
C LEU A 216 -25.32 30.85 7.58
N SER A 217 -24.01 30.99 7.68
CA SER A 217 -23.33 32.27 7.90
C SER A 217 -22.12 32.39 6.98
N LEU A 218 -21.92 33.54 6.37
CA LEU A 218 -20.77 33.86 5.52
C LEU A 218 -20.01 35.02 6.13
N ASP A 219 -18.70 34.92 6.29
CA ASP A 219 -17.86 35.98 6.81
C ASP A 219 -17.21 36.85 5.70
N ASP A 220 -16.51 37.90 6.10
CA ASP A 220 -15.80 38.80 5.18
C ASP A 220 -14.64 38.12 4.44
N GLN A 221 -14.13 37.04 4.99
CA GLN A 221 -13.09 36.19 4.34
C GLN A 221 -13.67 35.25 3.29
N GLN A 222 -15.01 35.25 3.10
CA GLN A 222 -15.75 34.35 2.24
C GLN A 222 -15.60 32.87 2.69
N ILE A 223 -15.64 32.67 4.00
CA ILE A 223 -15.75 31.33 4.60
C ILE A 223 -17.22 31.13 4.98
N LEU A 224 -17.75 29.99 4.54
CA LEU A 224 -19.11 29.56 4.86
C LEU A 224 -19.09 28.68 6.11
N TYR A 225 -19.97 29.01 7.05
CA TYR A 225 -20.18 28.34 8.34
C TYR A 225 -21.65 27.92 8.49
N ASP A 226 -21.91 27.09 9.50
CA ASP A 226 -23.24 27.00 10.10
C ASP A 226 -23.60 28.33 10.78
N LEU A 227 -24.87 28.50 11.19
CA LEU A 227 -25.38 29.75 11.71
C LEU A 227 -24.58 30.27 12.92
N ASP A 228 -24.21 29.38 13.84
CA ASP A 228 -23.51 29.69 15.08
C ASP A 228 -21.98 29.76 14.93
N LYS A 229 -21.46 29.56 13.72
CA LYS A 229 -20.03 29.47 13.39
C LYS A 229 -19.27 28.43 14.21
N ILE A 230 -19.94 27.33 14.56
CA ILE A 230 -19.35 26.17 15.23
C ILE A 230 -18.66 25.25 14.22
N VAL A 231 -19.25 25.13 13.02
CA VAL A 231 -18.75 24.29 11.93
C VAL A 231 -18.31 25.18 10.76
N LEU A 232 -17.03 25.13 10.43
CA LEU A 232 -16.50 25.72 9.21
C LEU A 232 -16.77 24.73 8.06
N ILE A 233 -17.64 25.13 7.12
CA ILE A 233 -18.12 24.25 6.05
C ILE A 233 -17.18 24.27 4.86
N MET A 234 -16.88 25.45 4.31
CA MET A 234 -15.96 25.58 3.17
C MET A 234 -15.46 27.01 2.99
N CYS A 235 -14.31 27.14 2.35
CA CYS A 235 -13.76 28.41 1.93
C CYS A 235 -14.07 28.64 0.44
N LEU A 236 -14.69 29.78 0.12
CA LEU A 236 -15.16 30.13 -1.22
C LEU A 236 -14.21 31.02 -2.01
N LYS A 237 -13.25 31.67 -1.35
CA LYS A 237 -12.32 32.60 -1.98
C LYS A 237 -10.88 32.14 -1.77
N LYS A 238 -10.06 32.16 -2.78
CA LYS A 238 -8.62 31.90 -2.65
C LYS A 238 -7.92 33.08 -1.98
N SER A 239 -7.20 32.82 -0.92
CA SER A 239 -6.35 33.78 -0.20
C SER A 239 -5.06 33.10 0.25
N THR A 240 -4.07 33.90 0.60
CA THR A 240 -2.80 33.41 1.16
C THR A 240 -2.90 33.12 2.65
N SER A 241 -3.89 33.68 3.35
CA SER A 241 -4.10 33.45 4.79
C SER A 241 -5.56 33.55 5.18
N TYR A 242 -5.92 32.87 6.27
CA TYR A 242 -7.24 32.97 6.93
C TYR A 242 -7.10 32.97 8.44
N ILE A 243 -8.02 33.66 9.10
CA ILE A 243 -8.15 33.71 10.56
C ILE A 243 -9.42 32.94 10.93
N ILE A 244 -9.27 31.84 11.68
CA ILE A 244 -10.39 30.99 12.09
C ILE A 244 -10.91 31.47 13.47
N PRO A 245 -12.22 31.76 13.60
CA PRO A 245 -12.84 32.22 14.85
C PRO A 245 -12.73 31.19 15.99
N GLU A 246 -12.74 31.71 17.23
CA GLU A 246 -12.68 30.90 18.46
C GLU A 246 -13.88 29.96 18.66
N THR A 247 -15.03 30.25 18.05
CA THR A 247 -16.24 29.41 18.12
C THR A 247 -16.14 28.11 17.35
N VAL A 248 -15.20 28.02 16.37
CA VAL A 248 -15.11 26.85 15.49
C VAL A 248 -14.61 25.63 16.26
N SER A 249 -15.43 24.59 16.29
CA SER A 249 -15.09 23.28 16.85
C SER A 249 -14.73 22.23 15.80
N THR A 250 -15.18 22.42 14.55
CA THR A 250 -14.96 21.48 13.45
C THR A 250 -14.65 22.20 12.15
N ILE A 251 -13.59 21.78 11.47
CA ILE A 251 -13.31 22.13 10.07
C ILE A 251 -13.74 20.94 9.22
N ARG A 252 -14.73 21.16 8.35
CA ARG A 252 -15.36 20.11 7.54
C ARG A 252 -14.44 19.52 6.48
N SER A 253 -14.88 18.37 5.98
CA SER A 253 -14.23 17.67 4.85
C SER A 253 -14.03 18.61 3.68
N SER A 254 -12.81 18.62 3.14
CA SER A 254 -12.42 19.38 1.94
C SER A 254 -12.60 20.92 2.04
N ALA A 255 -12.71 21.48 3.25
CA ALA A 255 -13.02 22.91 3.45
C ALA A 255 -12.03 23.89 2.79
N PHE A 256 -10.74 23.53 2.74
CA PHE A 256 -9.65 24.28 2.09
C PHE A 256 -8.93 23.44 1.01
N LYS A 257 -9.59 22.39 0.49
CA LYS A 257 -8.97 21.50 -0.50
C LYS A 257 -8.46 22.26 -1.72
N ASP A 258 -7.24 21.91 -2.18
CA ASP A 258 -6.58 22.47 -3.36
C ASP A 258 -6.38 24.01 -3.33
N MET A 259 -6.32 24.58 -2.13
CA MET A 259 -5.93 25.98 -1.96
C MET A 259 -4.42 26.14 -2.05
N THR A 260 -3.91 26.04 -3.26
CA THR A 260 -2.46 26.04 -3.56
C THR A 260 -1.74 27.36 -3.24
N ASP A 261 -2.47 28.46 -3.05
CA ASP A 261 -1.90 29.76 -2.67
C ASP A 261 -1.91 30.01 -1.16
N LEU A 262 -2.59 29.16 -0.40
CA LEU A 262 -2.68 29.26 1.06
C LEU A 262 -1.30 29.00 1.70
N THR A 263 -0.80 29.99 2.44
CA THR A 263 0.50 29.91 3.14
C THR A 263 0.34 29.81 4.67
N LYS A 264 -0.76 30.34 5.23
CA LYS A 264 -0.96 30.43 6.68
C LYS A 264 -2.43 30.25 7.08
N ILE A 265 -2.65 29.50 8.15
CA ILE A 265 -3.91 29.47 8.93
C ILE A 265 -3.59 29.96 10.33
N GLU A 266 -4.34 30.95 10.79
CA GLU A 266 -4.31 31.47 12.17
C GLU A 266 -5.57 31.06 12.90
N PHE A 267 -5.41 30.54 14.11
CA PHE A 267 -6.51 30.25 15.01
C PHE A 267 -6.58 31.34 16.10
N ARG A 268 -7.76 31.91 16.34
CA ARG A 268 -7.91 32.86 17.43
C ARG A 268 -7.64 32.21 18.79
N SER A 269 -7.12 32.97 19.72
CA SER A 269 -6.88 32.52 21.10
C SER A 269 -8.18 32.04 21.75
N GLY A 270 -8.09 30.91 22.49
CA GLY A 270 -9.27 30.33 23.14
C GLY A 270 -10.08 29.38 22.23
N ILE A 271 -9.65 29.14 20.98
CA ILE A 271 -10.35 28.23 20.09
C ILE A 271 -10.51 26.82 20.70
N THR A 272 -11.69 26.24 20.51
CA THR A 272 -12.05 24.91 21.00
C THR A 272 -12.13 23.86 19.88
N LEU A 273 -11.32 24.01 18.82
CA LEU A 273 -11.28 23.13 17.68
C LEU A 273 -11.00 21.69 18.13
N LYS A 274 -11.90 20.77 17.81
CA LYS A 274 -11.81 19.35 18.17
C LYS A 274 -11.42 18.47 16.99
N MET A 275 -11.92 18.81 15.80
CA MET A 275 -11.78 17.95 14.62
C MET A 275 -11.41 18.74 13.37
N ILE A 276 -10.44 18.23 12.62
CA ILE A 276 -10.14 18.60 11.24
C ILE A 276 -10.48 17.39 10.38
N GLU A 277 -11.57 17.49 9.60
CA GLU A 277 -12.12 16.33 8.87
C GLU A 277 -11.28 15.96 7.64
N SER A 278 -11.72 14.91 6.93
CA SER A 278 -11.00 14.34 5.78
C SER A 278 -10.76 15.35 4.67
N ASN A 279 -9.57 15.32 4.08
CA ASN A 279 -9.16 16.21 2.98
C ASN A 279 -9.26 17.72 3.29
N ALA A 280 -9.43 18.15 4.54
CA ALA A 280 -9.70 19.55 4.88
C ALA A 280 -8.69 20.54 4.28
N PHE A 281 -7.41 20.20 4.28
CA PHE A 281 -6.31 20.96 3.66
C PHE A 281 -5.57 20.15 2.58
N TYR A 282 -6.25 19.16 1.97
CA TYR A 282 -5.66 18.37 0.88
C TYR A 282 -5.11 19.26 -0.22
N GLY A 283 -3.84 19.07 -0.61
CA GLY A 283 -3.22 19.79 -1.71
C GLY A 283 -2.92 21.28 -1.43
N CYS A 284 -2.98 21.75 -0.19
CA CYS A 284 -2.53 23.11 0.18
C CYS A 284 -1.00 23.19 0.14
N SER A 285 -0.43 23.10 -1.07
CA SER A 285 1.01 22.86 -1.29
C SER A 285 1.93 23.97 -0.77
N LYS A 286 1.46 25.20 -0.64
CA LYS A 286 2.22 26.34 -0.08
C LYS A 286 1.97 26.57 1.41
N LEU A 287 1.10 25.81 2.06
CA LEU A 287 0.85 25.95 3.51
C LEU A 287 2.14 25.64 4.28
N SER A 288 2.76 26.67 4.81
CA SER A 288 4.09 26.56 5.46
C SER A 288 4.01 26.65 6.98
N SER A 289 2.93 27.24 7.52
CA SER A 289 2.74 27.43 8.95
C SER A 289 1.29 27.15 9.35
N ILE A 290 1.14 26.23 10.27
CA ILE A 290 -0.11 25.95 10.97
C ILE A 290 0.20 25.52 12.40
N GLU A 291 -0.36 26.23 13.39
CA GLU A 291 -0.25 25.89 14.80
C GLU A 291 -1.49 25.10 15.20
N ILE A 292 -1.36 23.78 15.33
CA ILE A 292 -2.49 22.91 15.70
C ILE A 292 -2.92 23.22 17.15
N PRO A 293 -4.17 23.62 17.39
CA PRO A 293 -4.64 23.89 18.75
C PRO A 293 -4.61 22.63 19.65
N ASN A 294 -4.23 22.81 20.92
CA ASN A 294 -4.16 21.70 21.89
C ASN A 294 -5.52 21.02 22.16
N SER A 295 -6.62 21.65 21.75
CA SER A 295 -7.98 21.10 21.85
C SER A 295 -8.30 20.04 20.80
N VAL A 296 -7.48 19.90 19.73
CA VAL A 296 -7.71 18.94 18.65
C VAL A 296 -7.56 17.51 19.17
N THR A 297 -8.60 16.70 18.95
CA THR A 297 -8.67 15.30 19.39
C THR A 297 -8.38 14.31 18.26
N SER A 298 -8.68 14.70 17.02
CA SER A 298 -8.50 13.81 15.87
C SER A 298 -8.38 14.56 14.54
N PHE A 299 -7.72 13.89 13.59
CA PHE A 299 -7.62 14.32 12.20
C PHE A 299 -8.33 13.31 11.29
N GLY A 300 -8.98 13.81 10.24
CA GLY A 300 -9.57 12.99 9.19
C GLY A 300 -8.53 12.45 8.19
N VAL A 301 -8.95 11.49 7.38
CA VAL A 301 -8.12 10.89 6.32
C VAL A 301 -7.63 11.97 5.36
N ARG A 302 -6.31 11.97 5.06
CA ARG A 302 -5.68 12.92 4.11
C ARG A 302 -5.89 14.40 4.46
N SER A 303 -6.12 14.76 5.72
CA SER A 303 -6.48 16.14 6.06
C SER A 303 -5.40 17.18 5.69
N PHE A 304 -4.12 16.80 5.65
CA PHE A 304 -2.98 17.60 5.18
C PHE A 304 -2.16 16.91 4.09
N TYR A 305 -2.80 16.05 3.31
CA TYR A 305 -2.13 15.32 2.23
C TYR A 305 -1.50 16.28 1.21
N ASN A 306 -0.21 16.08 0.89
CA ASN A 306 0.55 16.94 -0.03
C ASN A 306 0.62 18.42 0.37
N CYS A 307 0.55 18.76 1.65
CA CYS A 307 0.92 20.08 2.15
C CYS A 307 2.45 20.20 2.18
N ALA A 308 3.05 20.30 0.99
CA ALA A 308 4.48 20.09 0.76
C ALA A 308 5.40 21.06 1.53
N GLN A 309 4.91 22.23 1.95
CA GLN A 309 5.72 23.27 2.61
C GLN A 309 5.55 23.37 4.12
N ILE A 310 4.71 22.56 4.75
CA ILE A 310 4.64 22.51 6.22
C ILE A 310 6.00 22.08 6.77
N LYS A 311 6.54 22.87 7.72
CA LYS A 311 7.87 22.62 8.31
C LYS A 311 7.82 21.88 9.63
N SER A 312 6.82 22.14 10.45
CA SER A 312 6.70 21.54 11.77
C SER A 312 5.24 21.34 12.17
N VAL A 313 4.99 20.29 12.94
CA VAL A 313 3.69 20.02 13.55
C VAL A 313 3.90 19.58 14.99
N PHE A 314 3.19 20.27 15.91
CA PHE A 314 3.19 19.99 17.33
C PHE A 314 1.77 19.56 17.73
N PHE A 315 1.64 18.39 18.32
CA PHE A 315 0.35 17.83 18.71
C PHE A 315 0.11 18.00 20.21
N GLY A 316 -1.10 18.44 20.58
CA GLY A 316 -1.52 18.61 21.96
C GLY A 316 -1.86 17.30 22.67
N SER A 317 -2.02 17.37 24.00
CA SER A 317 -2.25 16.20 24.86
C SER A 317 -3.59 15.48 24.62
N LYS A 318 -4.58 16.16 24.06
CA LYS A 318 -5.91 15.59 23.82
C LYS A 318 -6.02 14.74 22.57
N LEU A 319 -4.94 14.63 21.78
CA LEU A 319 -4.93 13.87 20.56
C LEU A 319 -5.10 12.37 20.85
N THR A 320 -6.05 11.73 20.16
CA THR A 320 -6.32 10.29 20.26
C THR A 320 -6.01 9.55 18.95
N LYS A 321 -5.99 10.29 17.82
CA LYS A 321 -5.80 9.65 16.52
C LYS A 321 -5.25 10.61 15.46
N ILE A 322 -4.26 10.12 14.71
CA ILE A 322 -3.87 10.64 13.40
C ILE A 322 -4.31 9.63 12.34
N SER A 323 -5.25 10.03 11.48
CA SER A 323 -5.85 9.13 10.50
C SER A 323 -4.94 8.85 9.31
N THR A 324 -5.34 7.84 8.53
CA THR A 324 -4.65 7.37 7.32
C THR A 324 -4.27 8.51 6.37
N ARG A 325 -2.99 8.54 5.96
CA ARG A 325 -2.44 9.50 4.97
C ARG A 325 -2.54 10.97 5.39
N CYS A 326 -2.67 11.26 6.69
CA CYS A 326 -2.96 12.61 7.20
C CYS A 326 -1.94 13.64 6.71
N PHE A 327 -0.64 13.38 6.86
CA PHE A 327 0.48 14.23 6.43
C PHE A 327 1.33 13.57 5.32
N GLU A 328 0.77 12.62 4.58
CA GLU A 328 1.50 11.97 3.47
C GLU A 328 1.92 13.01 2.43
N GLY A 329 3.19 12.95 2.02
CA GLY A 329 3.74 13.86 1.02
C GLY A 329 4.03 15.28 1.53
N CYS A 330 4.05 15.52 2.85
CA CYS A 330 4.54 16.78 3.44
C CYS A 330 6.08 16.82 3.37
N THR A 331 6.61 17.06 2.19
CA THR A 331 8.03 16.86 1.88
C THR A 331 8.99 17.81 2.61
N SER A 332 8.55 18.98 3.06
CA SER A 332 9.35 19.93 3.85
C SER A 332 9.18 19.76 5.37
N LEU A 333 8.35 18.81 5.82
CA LEU A 333 8.12 18.57 7.25
C LEU A 333 9.40 18.05 7.90
N ASP A 334 10.01 18.88 8.76
CA ASP A 334 11.27 18.63 9.46
C ASP A 334 11.05 18.09 10.88
N THR A 335 10.05 18.60 11.56
CA THR A 335 9.79 18.30 12.98
C THR A 335 8.35 17.85 13.21
N VAL A 336 8.20 16.68 13.84
CA VAL A 336 6.94 16.15 14.37
C VAL A 336 7.12 15.88 15.86
N SER A 337 6.29 16.50 16.70
CA SER A 337 6.38 16.34 18.15
C SER A 337 5.00 16.15 18.78
N PHE A 338 4.91 15.10 19.59
CA PHE A 338 3.75 14.83 20.43
C PHE A 338 4.06 15.27 21.86
N THR A 339 3.19 16.09 22.44
CA THR A 339 3.19 16.27 23.91
C THR A 339 2.73 14.97 24.57
N GLN A 340 2.88 14.87 25.90
CA GLN A 340 2.33 13.72 26.64
C GLN A 340 0.82 13.64 26.38
N CYS A 341 0.37 12.59 25.67
CA CYS A 341 -1.04 12.37 25.39
C CYS A 341 -1.79 11.96 26.67
N ASP A 342 -3.00 12.52 26.88
CA ASP A 342 -3.85 12.20 28.05
C ASP A 342 -4.44 10.77 27.97
N SER A 343 -4.56 10.25 26.73
CA SER A 343 -5.13 8.92 26.43
C SER A 343 -4.31 8.21 25.35
N PRO A 344 -4.47 6.89 25.18
CA PRO A 344 -3.80 6.17 24.09
C PRO A 344 -4.09 6.80 22.74
N CYS A 345 -3.01 7.07 21.98
CA CYS A 345 -3.08 7.67 20.66
C CYS A 345 -2.60 6.66 19.60
N THR A 346 -3.25 6.65 18.44
CA THR A 346 -2.88 5.80 17.29
C THR A 346 -2.42 6.64 16.12
N ILE A 347 -1.43 6.16 15.39
CA ILE A 347 -0.95 6.75 14.15
C ILE A 347 -1.22 5.75 13.02
N ASP A 348 -2.22 6.06 12.19
CA ASP A 348 -2.71 5.15 11.16
C ASP A 348 -1.77 5.05 9.95
N SER A 349 -2.11 4.13 9.05
CA SER A 349 -1.32 3.80 7.85
C SER A 349 -0.99 5.03 6.99
N TYR A 350 0.26 5.11 6.53
CA TYR A 350 0.77 6.18 5.66
C TYR A 350 0.74 7.59 6.26
N ALA A 351 0.48 7.76 7.55
CA ALA A 351 0.21 9.09 8.14
C ALA A 351 1.28 10.14 7.85
N PHE A 352 2.56 9.76 7.82
CA PHE A 352 3.72 10.60 7.51
C PHE A 352 4.58 10.01 6.37
N ASN A 353 4.00 9.15 5.52
CA ASN A 353 4.73 8.55 4.40
C ASN A 353 5.26 9.62 3.44
N GLY A 354 6.52 9.53 3.07
CA GLY A 354 7.13 10.48 2.14
C GLY A 354 7.42 11.86 2.72
N CYS A 355 7.43 12.03 4.06
CA CYS A 355 7.95 13.23 4.72
C CYS A 355 9.48 13.24 4.63
N THR A 356 10.00 13.52 3.43
CA THR A 356 11.41 13.31 3.10
C THR A 356 12.38 14.17 3.89
N SER A 357 11.95 15.31 4.43
CA SER A 357 12.77 16.21 5.25
C SER A 357 12.65 15.94 6.76
N LEU A 358 11.83 14.98 7.20
CA LEU A 358 11.60 14.71 8.62
C LEU A 358 12.89 14.27 9.31
N ARG A 359 13.42 15.10 10.22
CA ARG A 359 14.61 14.85 11.03
C ARG A 359 14.27 14.53 12.48
N THR A 360 13.34 15.29 13.04
CA THR A 360 12.98 15.22 14.45
C THR A 360 11.59 14.59 14.61
N LEU A 361 11.55 13.40 15.23
CA LEU A 361 10.32 12.70 15.60
C LEU A 361 10.35 12.45 17.11
N THR A 362 9.49 13.14 17.86
CA THR A 362 9.29 12.92 19.29
C THR A 362 7.93 12.25 19.52
N LEU A 363 7.94 11.00 19.91
CA LEU A 363 6.74 10.21 20.22
C LEU A 363 6.42 10.31 21.71
N SER A 364 5.13 10.47 22.04
CA SER A 364 4.63 10.40 23.41
C SER A 364 4.63 8.97 23.94
N GLU A 365 4.80 8.80 25.27
CA GLU A 365 4.69 7.48 25.92
C GLU A 365 3.29 6.86 25.79
N ASN A 366 2.25 7.61 25.44
CA ASN A 366 0.90 7.08 25.21
C ASN A 366 0.60 6.76 23.73
N ILE A 367 1.60 6.75 22.84
CA ILE A 367 1.42 6.20 21.48
C ILE A 367 1.31 4.67 21.59
N SER A 368 0.15 4.13 21.20
CA SER A 368 -0.16 2.71 21.35
C SER A 368 0.09 1.89 20.08
N SER A 369 0.02 2.51 18.91
CA SER A 369 0.30 1.86 17.62
C SER A 369 0.82 2.84 16.57
N ILE A 370 1.75 2.35 15.75
CA ILE A 370 2.24 2.95 14.51
C ILE A 370 1.91 1.96 13.41
N ASP A 371 1.03 2.34 12.48
CA ASP A 371 0.49 1.41 11.48
C ASP A 371 1.35 1.35 10.19
N MET A 372 0.88 0.62 9.20
CA MET A 372 1.58 0.30 7.95
C MET A 372 2.07 1.54 7.20
N TYR A 373 3.33 1.52 6.72
CA TYR A 373 3.98 2.61 5.95
C TYR A 373 3.99 3.98 6.63
N CYS A 374 3.75 4.06 7.94
CA CYS A 374 3.49 5.32 8.65
C CYS A 374 4.60 6.36 8.47
N PHE A 375 5.87 5.98 8.63
CA PHE A 375 7.07 6.80 8.45
C PHE A 375 7.97 6.25 7.33
N SER A 376 7.39 5.52 6.37
CA SER A 376 8.14 5.03 5.22
C SER A 376 8.62 6.21 4.36
N ASN A 377 9.81 6.08 3.75
CA ASN A 377 10.41 7.11 2.91
C ASN A 377 10.73 8.44 3.63
N CYS A 378 10.89 8.43 4.96
CA CYS A 378 11.36 9.58 5.73
C CYS A 378 12.89 9.69 5.61
N LYS A 379 13.36 10.19 4.48
CA LYS A 379 14.78 10.15 4.07
C LYS A 379 15.74 11.07 4.85
N SER A 380 15.26 11.76 5.87
CA SER A 380 16.09 12.56 6.78
C SER A 380 15.98 12.13 8.23
N LEU A 381 15.14 11.11 8.54
CA LEU A 381 14.93 10.62 9.91
C LEU A 381 16.11 9.72 10.32
N GLU A 382 16.96 10.22 11.23
CA GLU A 382 18.18 9.53 11.65
C GLU A 382 18.00 8.70 12.92
N ARG A 383 17.09 9.06 13.80
CA ARG A 383 16.87 8.40 15.09
C ARG A 383 15.40 8.27 15.42
N VAL A 384 15.05 7.17 16.03
CA VAL A 384 13.69 6.96 16.56
C VAL A 384 13.75 6.32 17.94
N ASN A 385 13.02 6.94 18.89
CA ASN A 385 12.80 6.38 20.21
C ASN A 385 11.40 5.76 20.24
N ILE A 386 11.33 4.46 20.45
CA ILE A 386 10.10 3.70 20.51
C ILE A 386 9.57 3.72 21.94
N PRO A 387 8.38 4.29 22.21
CA PRO A 387 7.84 4.41 23.57
C PRO A 387 7.48 3.05 24.16
N SER A 388 7.53 2.97 25.49
CA SER A 388 7.31 1.72 26.24
C SER A 388 5.91 1.14 26.06
N THR A 389 4.92 1.99 25.82
CA THR A 389 3.51 1.61 25.62
C THR A 389 3.18 1.15 24.22
N LEU A 390 4.11 1.32 23.25
CA LEU A 390 3.87 0.90 21.87
C LEU A 390 3.74 -0.62 21.77
N LYS A 391 2.59 -1.08 21.29
CA LYS A 391 2.28 -2.52 21.15
C LYS A 391 2.61 -3.05 19.76
N TYR A 392 2.58 -2.18 18.75
CA TYR A 392 2.63 -2.58 17.35
C TYR A 392 3.35 -1.55 16.49
N ILE A 393 4.27 -2.03 15.68
CA ILE A 393 4.88 -1.31 14.55
C ILE A 393 4.42 -2.03 13.27
N GLY A 394 3.76 -1.30 12.38
CA GLY A 394 3.15 -1.84 11.17
C GLY A 394 4.15 -2.29 10.10
N ILE A 395 3.63 -2.97 9.10
CA ILE A 395 4.39 -3.42 7.93
C ILE A 395 4.95 -2.21 7.18
N TYR A 396 6.25 -2.21 6.84
CA TYR A 396 6.97 -1.09 6.20
C TYR A 396 6.98 0.22 6.99
N ALA A 397 6.67 0.23 8.29
CA ALA A 397 6.41 1.47 9.04
C ALA A 397 7.55 2.49 8.98
N PHE A 398 8.82 2.06 8.99
CA PHE A 398 10.01 2.91 8.88
C PHE A 398 10.88 2.58 7.66
N SER A 399 10.35 1.81 6.71
CA SER A 399 11.15 1.36 5.57
C SER A 399 11.69 2.52 4.72
N ASN A 400 12.88 2.32 4.12
CA ASN A 400 13.51 3.30 3.24
C ASN A 400 13.74 4.68 3.91
N SER A 401 14.08 4.67 5.20
CA SER A 401 14.45 5.85 6.01
C SER A 401 15.97 5.85 6.30
N LEU A 402 16.55 7.02 6.63
CA LEU A 402 17.98 7.13 6.97
C LEU A 402 18.27 6.82 8.46
N ILE A 403 17.39 6.08 9.13
CA ILE A 403 17.56 5.73 10.53
C ILE A 403 18.88 5.03 10.73
N SER A 404 19.73 5.60 11.61
CA SER A 404 21.01 5.02 12.06
C SER A 404 20.87 4.30 13.39
N GLN A 405 19.93 4.72 14.24
CA GLN A 405 19.69 4.16 15.57
C GLN A 405 18.20 4.06 15.91
N VAL A 406 17.80 2.90 16.43
CA VAL A 406 16.48 2.67 17.05
C VAL A 406 16.69 2.39 18.53
N THR A 407 15.98 3.11 19.40
CA THR A 407 16.00 2.89 20.85
C THR A 407 14.62 2.49 21.35
N PHE A 408 14.53 1.39 22.05
CA PHE A 408 13.29 0.95 22.70
C PHE A 408 13.29 1.37 24.17
N SER A 409 12.22 2.04 24.61
CA SER A 409 12.03 2.37 26.03
C SER A 409 11.64 1.11 26.84
N SER A 410 12.10 1.02 28.08
CA SER A 410 11.84 -0.13 28.97
C SER A 410 10.95 0.31 30.16
N PRO A 411 10.01 -0.56 30.62
CA PRO A 411 9.62 -1.86 30.08
C PRO A 411 8.72 -1.72 28.85
N SER A 412 8.94 -2.51 27.80
CA SER A 412 8.18 -2.43 26.55
C SER A 412 7.01 -3.42 26.51
N GLN A 413 5.91 -3.03 25.85
CA GLN A 413 4.74 -3.87 25.59
C GLN A 413 4.77 -4.54 24.20
N MET A 414 5.81 -4.31 23.41
CA MET A 414 5.90 -4.82 22.04
C MET A 414 6.09 -6.34 22.02
N VAL A 415 5.32 -7.00 21.13
CA VAL A 415 5.32 -8.45 20.98
C VAL A 415 5.92 -8.90 19.67
N ASN A 416 5.80 -8.11 18.60
CA ASN A 416 6.27 -8.47 17.27
C ASN A 416 7.01 -7.31 16.59
N LEU A 417 8.04 -7.64 15.82
CA LEU A 417 8.63 -6.78 14.81
C LEU A 417 8.08 -7.20 13.45
N SER A 418 7.28 -6.34 12.84
CA SER A 418 6.50 -6.67 11.65
C SER A 418 7.35 -6.75 10.38
N LYS A 419 6.77 -7.37 9.34
CA LYS A 419 7.40 -7.51 8.02
C LYS A 419 7.88 -6.17 7.49
N TYR A 420 9.12 -6.14 6.99
CA TYR A 420 9.70 -4.96 6.35
C TYR A 420 9.75 -3.70 7.22
N SER A 421 9.50 -3.77 8.55
CA SER A 421 9.31 -2.56 9.38
C SER A 421 10.51 -1.61 9.36
N PHE A 422 11.74 -2.12 9.24
CA PHE A 422 12.99 -1.36 9.09
C PHE A 422 13.75 -1.71 7.81
N SER A 423 13.09 -2.37 6.85
CA SER A 423 13.73 -2.74 5.57
C SER A 423 14.24 -1.52 4.82
N GLN A 424 15.41 -1.64 4.17
CA GLN A 424 16.05 -0.55 3.43
C GLN A 424 16.45 0.67 4.29
N CYS A 425 16.54 0.51 5.62
CA CYS A 425 17.17 1.50 6.48
C CYS A 425 18.69 1.34 6.38
N ILE A 426 19.26 1.80 5.26
CA ILE A 426 20.65 1.54 4.85
C ILE A 426 21.72 2.20 5.74
N HIS A 427 21.34 2.90 6.80
CA HIS A 427 22.23 3.46 7.81
C HIS A 427 22.02 2.85 9.20
N LEU A 428 21.03 1.96 9.39
CA LEU A 428 20.70 1.38 10.69
C LEU A 428 21.82 0.44 11.15
N ARG A 429 22.58 0.89 12.16
CA ARG A 429 23.69 0.16 12.81
C ARG A 429 23.34 -0.32 14.19
N ASP A 430 22.60 0.50 14.95
CA ASP A 430 22.38 0.29 16.38
C ASP A 430 20.90 0.09 16.70
N ILE A 431 20.63 -1.02 17.36
CA ILE A 431 19.33 -1.28 17.99
C ILE A 431 19.57 -1.39 19.49
N VAL A 432 19.05 -0.43 20.25
CA VAL A 432 19.28 -0.31 21.69
C VAL A 432 18.02 -0.70 22.46
N GLY A 433 18.18 -1.59 23.44
CA GLY A 433 17.10 -1.96 24.34
C GLY A 433 16.01 -2.82 23.67
N THR A 434 16.38 -3.70 22.72
CA THR A 434 15.42 -4.63 22.11
C THR A 434 14.64 -5.37 23.18
N PRO A 435 13.28 -5.29 23.20
CA PRO A 435 12.50 -5.84 24.28
C PRO A 435 12.51 -7.36 24.31
N ASP A 436 12.71 -7.94 25.49
CA ASP A 436 12.61 -9.39 25.72
C ASP A 436 11.21 -9.96 25.50
N THR A 437 10.18 -9.11 25.39
CA THR A 437 8.79 -9.48 25.11
C THR A 437 8.54 -9.86 23.66
N ILE A 438 9.49 -9.60 22.74
CA ILE A 438 9.34 -9.88 21.30
C ILE A 438 9.30 -11.39 21.07
N LYS A 439 8.17 -11.87 20.53
CA LYS A 439 7.95 -13.27 20.17
C LYS A 439 8.31 -13.57 18.72
N ASN A 440 8.07 -12.62 17.81
CA ASN A 440 8.29 -12.83 16.39
C ASN A 440 9.09 -11.67 15.77
N ILE A 441 10.13 -12.01 15.02
CA ILE A 441 10.82 -11.12 14.09
C ILE A 441 10.36 -11.57 12.69
N GLU A 442 9.50 -10.77 12.06
CA GLU A 442 8.86 -11.20 10.83
C GLU A 442 9.76 -11.03 9.60
N SER A 443 9.30 -11.54 8.44
CA SER A 443 10.10 -11.56 7.21
C SER A 443 10.58 -10.17 6.79
N ASN A 444 11.84 -10.09 6.31
CA ASN A 444 12.46 -8.86 5.78
C ASN A 444 12.53 -7.70 6.79
N CYS A 445 12.34 -7.94 8.08
CA CYS A 445 12.24 -6.88 9.11
C CYS A 445 13.42 -5.91 9.06
N PHE A 446 14.65 -6.43 8.96
CA PHE A 446 15.91 -5.67 8.93
C PHE A 446 16.65 -5.83 7.58
N GLU A 447 15.94 -6.17 6.52
CA GLU A 447 16.55 -6.36 5.21
C GLU A 447 17.29 -5.11 4.75
N SER A 448 18.56 -5.29 4.28
CA SER A 448 19.41 -4.23 3.77
C SER A 448 19.71 -3.12 4.80
N THR A 449 19.92 -3.49 6.05
CA THR A 449 20.43 -2.61 7.11
C THR A 449 21.94 -2.83 7.33
N LEU A 450 22.58 -1.94 8.11
CA LEU A 450 24.00 -2.06 8.48
C LEU A 450 24.19 -2.50 9.94
N ILE A 451 23.25 -3.23 10.51
CA ILE A 451 23.34 -3.76 11.88
C ILE A 451 24.61 -4.56 12.02
N THR A 452 25.44 -4.22 13.04
CA THR A 452 26.76 -4.83 13.25
C THR A 452 26.71 -6.10 14.08
N SER A 453 25.72 -6.22 14.98
CA SER A 453 25.43 -7.43 15.75
C SER A 453 23.94 -7.47 16.13
N PHE A 454 23.43 -8.66 16.40
CA PHE A 454 22.06 -8.81 16.86
C PHE A 454 21.97 -9.92 17.92
N ASP A 455 21.37 -9.58 19.07
CA ASP A 455 21.05 -10.50 20.13
C ASP A 455 19.53 -10.81 20.07
N VAL A 456 19.19 -12.07 19.85
CA VAL A 456 17.80 -12.51 19.75
C VAL A 456 17.10 -12.36 21.10
N PRO A 457 15.97 -11.64 21.21
CA PRO A 457 15.25 -11.52 22.48
C PRO A 457 14.85 -12.88 23.04
N ILE A 458 14.93 -13.04 24.36
CA ILE A 458 14.76 -14.36 25.00
C ILE A 458 13.40 -15.01 24.73
N SER A 459 12.33 -14.23 24.61
CA SER A 459 10.96 -14.71 24.32
C SER A 459 10.71 -14.98 22.84
N THR A 460 11.68 -14.72 21.95
CA THR A 460 11.48 -14.92 20.51
C THR A 460 11.28 -16.39 20.20
N THR A 461 10.20 -16.71 19.49
CA THR A 461 9.84 -18.07 19.05
C THR A 461 10.10 -18.29 17.56
N SER A 462 10.06 -17.22 16.75
CA SER A 462 10.27 -17.34 15.32
C SER A 462 11.01 -16.14 14.71
N ILE A 463 11.83 -16.43 13.70
CA ILE A 463 12.46 -15.44 12.81
C ILE A 463 12.05 -15.78 11.37
N GLY A 464 11.48 -14.81 10.67
CA GLY A 464 10.93 -14.97 9.33
C GLY A 464 11.99 -15.02 8.23
N ASN A 465 11.56 -15.37 7.01
CA ASN A 465 12.43 -15.40 5.82
C ASN A 465 13.04 -14.02 5.54
N TYR A 466 14.29 -13.99 5.10
CA TYR A 466 14.99 -12.75 4.73
C TYR A 466 15.13 -11.71 5.87
N ALA A 467 14.89 -12.06 7.13
CA ALA A 467 14.78 -11.09 8.23
C ALA A 467 16.01 -10.17 8.35
N PHE A 468 17.20 -10.68 8.07
CA PHE A 468 18.48 -9.95 8.09
C PHE A 468 19.19 -9.95 6.71
N ARG A 469 18.47 -10.23 5.63
CA ARG A 469 19.06 -10.25 4.28
C ARG A 469 19.77 -8.93 4.00
N GLY A 470 21.01 -9.00 3.49
CA GLY A 470 21.78 -7.82 3.11
C GLY A 470 22.33 -6.99 4.27
N CYS A 471 22.31 -7.50 5.52
CA CYS A 471 22.98 -6.86 6.66
C CYS A 471 24.50 -7.03 6.52
N SER A 472 25.09 -6.26 5.60
CA SER A 472 26.47 -6.46 5.13
C SER A 472 27.55 -6.22 6.19
N GLU A 473 27.26 -5.45 7.24
CA GLU A 473 28.19 -5.17 8.34
C GLU A 473 28.00 -6.06 9.57
N MET A 474 26.99 -6.94 9.58
CA MET A 474 26.78 -7.86 10.68
C MET A 474 27.94 -8.81 10.84
N THR A 475 28.58 -8.80 12.00
CA THR A 475 29.72 -9.68 12.33
C THR A 475 29.36 -10.85 13.20
N VAL A 476 28.39 -10.66 14.10
CA VAL A 476 27.94 -11.68 15.08
C VAL A 476 26.43 -11.69 15.20
N PHE A 477 25.87 -12.89 15.21
CA PHE A 477 24.47 -13.15 15.53
C PHE A 477 24.39 -14.08 16.76
N ARG A 478 23.61 -13.68 17.80
CA ARG A 478 23.56 -14.42 19.07
C ARG A 478 22.16 -14.91 19.37
N ILE A 479 22.04 -16.21 19.64
CA ILE A 479 20.86 -16.84 20.24
C ILE A 479 21.24 -17.07 21.70
N PRO A 480 20.70 -16.29 22.66
CA PRO A 480 21.11 -16.40 24.07
C PRO A 480 20.65 -17.70 24.70
N SER A 481 21.27 -18.08 25.82
CA SER A 481 20.86 -19.24 26.62
C SER A 481 19.39 -19.12 27.01
N ARG A 482 18.66 -20.24 26.95
CA ARG A 482 17.23 -20.35 27.28
C ARG A 482 16.30 -19.52 26.38
N CYS A 483 16.78 -19.06 25.20
CA CYS A 483 15.93 -18.43 24.21
C CYS A 483 14.88 -19.41 23.69
N LEU A 484 13.64 -18.94 23.55
CA LEU A 484 12.50 -19.76 23.11
C LEU A 484 12.43 -19.95 21.60
N LEU A 485 13.46 -19.57 20.84
CA LEU A 485 13.50 -19.63 19.39
C LEU A 485 13.35 -21.08 18.90
N GLN A 486 12.31 -21.34 18.10
CA GLN A 486 11.96 -22.65 17.54
C GLN A 486 12.16 -22.72 16.03
N THR A 487 11.94 -21.60 15.33
CA THR A 487 11.99 -21.57 13.87
C THR A 487 12.81 -20.41 13.35
N ILE A 488 13.66 -20.71 12.36
CA ILE A 488 14.44 -19.74 11.58
C ILE A 488 14.07 -19.92 10.12
N GLY A 489 13.69 -18.81 9.47
CA GLY A 489 13.30 -18.77 8.07
C GLY A 489 14.46 -18.98 7.11
N ASN A 490 14.12 -19.16 5.84
CA ASN A 490 15.10 -19.30 4.75
C ASN A 490 15.71 -17.93 4.38
N TYR A 491 16.92 -17.96 3.80
CA TYR A 491 17.61 -16.78 3.25
C TYR A 491 17.91 -15.70 4.28
N ILE A 492 17.94 -16.07 5.57
CA ILE A 492 17.99 -15.12 6.70
C ILE A 492 19.24 -14.23 6.65
N PHE A 493 20.38 -14.77 6.21
CA PHE A 493 21.67 -14.07 6.16
C PHE A 493 22.22 -13.89 4.74
N ASP A 494 21.38 -14.00 3.71
CA ASP A 494 21.82 -13.72 2.34
C ASP A 494 22.41 -12.32 2.25
N GLY A 495 23.64 -12.20 1.73
CA GLY A 495 24.33 -10.93 1.63
C GLY A 495 24.94 -10.37 2.93
N CYS A 496 24.90 -11.13 4.05
CA CYS A 496 25.59 -10.75 5.30
C CYS A 496 27.09 -11.06 5.20
N VAL A 497 27.78 -10.38 4.30
CA VAL A 497 29.16 -10.70 3.88
C VAL A 497 30.22 -10.58 4.98
N SER A 498 29.91 -9.94 6.10
CA SER A 498 30.79 -9.77 7.26
C SER A 498 30.49 -10.75 8.42
N LEU A 499 29.38 -11.54 8.33
CA LEU A 499 28.98 -12.44 9.40
C LEU A 499 30.03 -13.56 9.54
N SER A 500 30.81 -13.48 10.62
CA SER A 500 31.89 -14.44 10.91
C SER A 500 31.53 -15.46 11.99
N LYS A 501 30.52 -15.14 12.83
CA LYS A 501 30.19 -15.96 14.00
C LYS A 501 28.69 -15.99 14.29
N ILE A 502 28.17 -17.19 14.54
CA ILE A 502 26.86 -17.42 15.14
C ILE A 502 27.09 -18.04 16.51
N GLU A 503 26.47 -17.48 17.55
CA GLU A 503 26.57 -17.98 18.94
C GLU A 503 25.23 -18.55 19.36
N CYS A 504 25.25 -19.79 19.87
CA CYS A 504 24.08 -20.50 20.38
C CYS A 504 24.54 -21.46 21.51
N PRO A 505 24.84 -20.94 22.73
CA PRO A 505 25.46 -21.73 23.78
C PRO A 505 24.55 -22.80 24.36
N ASP A 506 23.26 -22.54 24.50
CA ASP A 506 22.31 -23.45 25.12
C ASP A 506 20.90 -23.19 24.56
N SER A 507 20.49 -24.02 23.60
CA SER A 507 19.17 -23.97 22.97
C SER A 507 18.56 -25.36 22.89
N ASP A 508 17.26 -25.45 23.11
CA ASP A 508 16.51 -26.70 22.98
C ASP A 508 16.30 -27.10 21.51
N PHE A 509 16.40 -26.14 20.57
CA PHE A 509 16.04 -26.33 19.15
C PHE A 509 17.22 -26.28 18.20
N PHE A 510 18.35 -25.67 18.60
CA PHE A 510 19.50 -25.44 17.73
C PHE A 510 20.81 -25.83 18.41
N VAL A 511 21.84 -26.06 17.59
CA VAL A 511 23.20 -26.36 18.03
C VAL A 511 24.21 -25.82 17.01
N ILE A 512 25.35 -25.34 17.50
CA ILE A 512 26.50 -25.02 16.66
C ILE A 512 27.42 -26.23 16.57
N ASP A 513 27.77 -26.61 15.36
CA ASP A 513 28.76 -27.67 15.10
C ASP A 513 29.66 -27.21 13.93
N ASN A 514 30.98 -27.32 14.08
CA ASN A 514 31.97 -26.84 13.11
C ASN A 514 31.69 -25.40 12.59
N GLY A 515 31.21 -24.51 13.47
CA GLY A 515 30.88 -23.12 13.14
C GLY A 515 29.56 -22.92 12.39
N ALA A 516 28.86 -23.99 12.03
CA ALA A 516 27.56 -23.94 11.39
C ALA A 516 26.42 -24.07 12.40
N LEU A 517 25.28 -23.47 12.09
CA LEU A 517 24.03 -23.59 12.83
C LEU A 517 23.20 -24.75 12.27
N PHE A 518 22.81 -25.66 13.14
CA PHE A 518 21.95 -26.80 12.84
C PHE A 518 20.70 -26.78 13.70
N ASN A 519 19.67 -27.53 13.30
CA ASN A 519 18.63 -27.97 14.22
C ASN A 519 19.23 -28.91 15.30
N LYS A 520 18.53 -29.12 16.42
CA LYS A 520 19.06 -29.79 17.63
C LYS A 520 19.58 -31.20 17.37
N ASP A 521 18.91 -31.99 16.53
CA ASP A 521 19.30 -33.36 16.18
C ASP A 521 20.39 -33.44 15.09
N ARG A 522 20.87 -32.30 14.62
CA ARG A 522 21.85 -32.13 13.53
C ARG A 522 21.43 -32.74 12.19
N SER A 523 20.14 -32.95 11.98
CA SER A 523 19.64 -33.49 10.70
C SER A 523 19.57 -32.45 9.57
N ASN A 524 19.45 -31.16 9.92
CA ASN A 524 19.35 -30.07 8.96
C ASN A 524 20.38 -28.97 9.25
N LEU A 525 21.23 -28.63 8.28
CA LEU A 525 22.11 -27.47 8.36
C LEU A 525 21.33 -26.24 7.92
N ILE A 526 21.19 -25.27 8.83
CA ILE A 526 20.39 -24.07 8.62
C ILE A 526 21.22 -22.94 7.98
N CYS A 527 22.41 -22.66 8.55
CA CYS A 527 23.26 -21.59 8.06
C CYS A 527 24.72 -21.80 8.47
N PHE A 528 25.63 -21.41 7.58
CA PHE A 528 27.05 -21.28 7.83
C PHE A 528 27.46 -19.82 7.63
N PRO A 529 28.22 -19.21 8.58
CA PRO A 529 28.59 -17.79 8.49
C PRO A 529 29.40 -17.48 7.22
N PRO A 530 28.98 -16.53 6.37
CA PRO A 530 29.65 -16.23 5.10
C PRO A 530 31.11 -15.76 5.23
N ALA A 531 31.45 -15.07 6.34
CA ALA A 531 32.80 -14.57 6.65
C ALA A 531 33.58 -15.52 7.56
N SER A 532 33.14 -16.77 7.73
CA SER A 532 33.91 -17.77 8.47
C SER A 532 35.28 -17.96 7.83
N SER A 533 36.32 -18.14 8.66
CA SER A 533 37.70 -18.45 8.21
C SER A 533 37.88 -19.92 7.82
N ILE A 534 36.86 -20.76 7.99
CA ILE A 534 36.92 -22.19 7.65
C ILE A 534 37.00 -22.35 6.14
N THR A 535 38.03 -23.05 5.67
CA THR A 535 38.28 -23.27 4.24
C THR A 535 37.74 -24.62 3.74
N PHE A 536 37.60 -25.60 4.65
CA PHE A 536 37.05 -26.92 4.34
C PHE A 536 35.95 -27.29 5.32
N PHE A 537 34.79 -27.69 4.80
CA PHE A 537 33.66 -28.11 5.61
C PHE A 537 33.30 -29.57 5.33
N CYS A 538 33.28 -30.38 6.40
CA CYS A 538 32.87 -31.79 6.32
C CYS A 538 31.55 -31.99 7.04
N PHE A 539 30.55 -32.46 6.33
CA PHE A 539 29.27 -32.85 6.95
C PHE A 539 29.41 -34.14 7.77
N SER A 540 28.65 -34.23 8.85
CA SER A 540 28.49 -35.50 9.58
C SER A 540 27.45 -36.39 8.89
N GLN A 541 27.48 -37.71 9.15
CA GLN A 541 26.53 -38.69 8.55
C GLN A 541 25.07 -38.44 8.98
N ASN A 542 24.85 -37.74 10.07
CA ASN A 542 23.50 -37.46 10.59
C ASN A 542 22.77 -36.41 9.77
N VAL A 543 23.48 -35.57 9.02
CA VAL A 543 22.86 -34.48 8.25
C VAL A 543 22.08 -35.07 7.07
N LYS A 544 20.80 -34.72 6.94
CA LYS A 544 19.90 -35.19 5.88
C LYS A 544 19.56 -34.09 4.88
N SER A 545 19.66 -32.82 5.29
CA SER A 545 19.33 -31.68 4.44
C SER A 545 20.24 -30.47 4.69
N VAL A 546 20.40 -29.69 3.64
CA VAL A 546 21.02 -28.36 3.66
C VAL A 546 19.95 -27.35 3.30
N SER A 547 19.69 -26.39 4.16
CA SER A 547 18.66 -25.36 3.95
C SER A 547 19.00 -24.45 2.77
N SER A 548 17.98 -23.76 2.26
CA SER A 548 18.17 -22.73 1.22
C SER A 548 19.15 -21.67 1.68
N SER A 549 20.10 -21.29 0.81
CA SER A 549 21.16 -20.32 1.05
C SER A 549 22.06 -20.59 2.26
N ALA A 550 22.14 -21.84 2.73
CA ALA A 550 22.86 -22.17 3.96
C ALA A 550 24.35 -21.77 3.96
N PHE A 551 25.02 -21.79 2.79
CA PHE A 551 26.41 -21.34 2.59
C PHE A 551 26.51 -20.15 1.62
N TYR A 552 25.45 -19.40 1.43
CA TYR A 552 25.42 -18.29 0.48
C TYR A 552 26.55 -17.30 0.75
N GLY A 553 27.38 -17.02 -0.25
CA GLY A 553 28.44 -16.03 -0.16
C GLY A 553 29.66 -16.41 0.71
N CYS A 554 29.86 -17.68 1.04
CA CYS A 554 31.00 -18.17 1.83
C CYS A 554 32.30 -18.10 1.01
N LYS A 555 32.95 -16.93 1.02
CA LYS A 555 34.11 -16.62 0.18
C LYS A 555 35.40 -17.34 0.58
N SER A 556 35.54 -17.78 1.84
CA SER A 556 36.72 -18.51 2.32
C SER A 556 36.67 -20.01 2.02
N LEU A 557 35.48 -20.54 1.72
CA LEU A 557 35.25 -21.97 1.59
C LEU A 557 35.83 -22.49 0.28
N VAL A 558 36.79 -23.39 0.37
CA VAL A 558 37.52 -23.99 -0.77
C VAL A 558 36.98 -25.36 -1.09
N GLY A 559 36.62 -26.15 -0.08
CA GLY A 559 36.16 -27.53 -0.27
C GLY A 559 35.03 -27.95 0.66
N ILE A 560 34.14 -28.77 0.15
CA ILE A 560 33.03 -29.37 0.87
C ILE A 560 33.05 -30.88 0.70
N MET A 561 32.91 -31.61 1.81
CA MET A 561 32.82 -33.07 1.82
C MET A 561 31.45 -33.50 2.34
N ILE A 562 30.72 -34.25 1.51
CA ILE A 562 29.43 -34.85 1.86
C ILE A 562 29.65 -36.36 2.02
N PRO A 563 29.44 -36.95 3.23
CA PRO A 563 29.59 -38.39 3.44
C PRO A 563 28.56 -39.19 2.67
N ASP A 564 28.90 -40.41 2.34
CA ASP A 564 27.96 -41.38 1.78
C ASP A 564 26.82 -41.66 2.77
N ASN A 565 25.60 -41.88 2.24
CA ASN A 565 24.38 -42.15 3.03
C ASN A 565 23.97 -41.04 4.01
N SER A 566 24.35 -39.79 3.76
CA SER A 566 24.01 -38.60 4.58
C SER A 566 22.92 -37.75 3.93
N ILE A 567 23.31 -36.68 3.26
CA ILE A 567 22.44 -35.64 2.71
C ILE A 567 21.60 -36.19 1.54
N THR A 568 20.29 -35.95 1.61
CA THR A 568 19.36 -36.32 0.52
C THR A 568 18.88 -35.12 -0.27
N THR A 569 18.88 -33.92 0.34
CA THR A 569 18.34 -32.69 -0.23
C THR A 569 19.28 -31.51 -0.02
N ILE A 570 19.54 -30.76 -1.10
CA ILE A 570 20.29 -29.49 -1.08
C ILE A 570 19.33 -28.40 -1.55
N GLY A 571 19.06 -27.42 -0.67
CA GLY A 571 18.09 -26.35 -0.89
C GLY A 571 18.54 -25.31 -1.90
N HIS A 572 17.62 -24.47 -2.30
CA HIS A 572 17.81 -23.40 -3.29
C HIS A 572 18.99 -22.48 -2.92
N SER A 573 19.88 -22.20 -3.88
CA SER A 573 21.05 -21.32 -3.71
C SER A 573 21.97 -21.71 -2.54
N ALA A 574 21.94 -22.97 -2.07
CA ALA A 574 22.62 -23.38 -0.83
C ALA A 574 24.12 -23.05 -0.81
N PHE A 575 24.83 -23.12 -1.92
CA PHE A 575 26.23 -22.78 -2.08
C PHE A 575 26.45 -21.60 -3.04
N ALA A 576 25.43 -20.85 -3.37
CA ALA A 576 25.56 -19.74 -4.32
C ALA A 576 26.58 -18.70 -3.84
N TYR A 577 27.34 -18.16 -4.78
CA TYR A 577 28.39 -17.15 -4.55
C TYR A 577 29.53 -17.60 -3.61
N CYS A 578 29.75 -18.91 -3.43
CA CYS A 578 30.97 -19.44 -2.81
C CYS A 578 32.12 -19.29 -3.80
N THR A 579 32.65 -18.07 -3.95
CA THR A 579 33.57 -17.74 -5.04
C THR A 579 34.93 -18.45 -4.96
N SER A 580 35.35 -18.95 -3.79
CA SER A 580 36.58 -19.73 -3.63
C SER A 580 36.37 -21.23 -3.69
N LEU A 581 35.12 -21.71 -3.82
CA LEU A 581 34.82 -23.14 -3.82
C LEU A 581 35.41 -23.81 -5.06
N LYS A 582 36.28 -24.79 -4.83
CA LYS A 582 36.99 -25.58 -5.87
C LYS A 582 36.52 -27.03 -5.90
N TYR A 583 36.16 -27.58 -4.72
CA TYR A 583 35.91 -29.02 -4.57
C TYR A 583 34.60 -29.29 -3.84
N ILE A 584 33.75 -30.15 -4.38
CA ILE A 584 32.60 -30.75 -3.72
C ILE A 584 32.33 -32.13 -4.29
N ASN A 585 32.02 -33.10 -3.41
CA ASN A 585 31.49 -34.40 -3.83
C ASN A 585 29.95 -34.40 -3.67
N ILE A 586 29.28 -35.05 -4.63
CA ILE A 586 27.83 -35.28 -4.60
C ILE A 586 27.62 -36.81 -4.61
N PRO A 587 27.44 -37.41 -3.41
CA PRO A 587 27.28 -38.85 -3.29
C PRO A 587 25.93 -39.32 -3.84
N LEU A 588 25.79 -40.64 -4.04
CA LEU A 588 24.59 -41.27 -4.62
C LEU A 588 23.31 -41.02 -3.79
N CYS A 589 23.45 -40.75 -2.49
CA CYS A 589 22.33 -40.48 -1.61
C CYS A 589 21.65 -39.11 -1.88
N VAL A 590 22.33 -38.15 -2.51
CA VAL A 590 21.73 -36.86 -2.89
C VAL A 590 20.74 -37.07 -4.02
N LYS A 591 19.46 -36.91 -3.72
CA LYS A 591 18.34 -37.13 -4.66
C LYS A 591 17.80 -35.84 -5.24
N ASN A 592 17.76 -34.78 -4.40
CA ASN A 592 17.17 -33.49 -4.75
C ASN A 592 18.20 -32.38 -4.62
N ILE A 593 18.45 -31.72 -5.74
CA ILE A 593 19.24 -30.47 -5.79
C ILE A 593 18.32 -29.39 -6.38
N ASP A 594 18.11 -28.35 -5.61
CA ASP A 594 17.21 -27.28 -5.99
C ASP A 594 17.87 -26.31 -6.97
N GLN A 595 17.20 -25.22 -7.33
CA GLN A 595 17.69 -24.26 -8.32
C GLN A 595 18.83 -23.41 -7.76
N ASN A 596 19.71 -22.93 -8.64
CA ASN A 596 20.77 -21.95 -8.38
C ASN A 596 21.79 -22.35 -7.30
N VAL A 597 21.89 -23.61 -6.94
CA VAL A 597 22.72 -24.11 -5.81
C VAL A 597 24.17 -23.65 -5.91
N PHE A 598 24.77 -23.61 -7.11
CA PHE A 598 26.16 -23.25 -7.36
C PHE A 598 26.31 -21.95 -8.18
N THR A 599 25.29 -21.15 -8.30
CA THR A 599 25.34 -19.87 -9.03
C THR A 599 26.46 -18.99 -8.45
N GLY A 600 27.33 -18.48 -9.30
CA GLY A 600 28.45 -17.61 -8.87
C GLY A 600 29.64 -18.34 -8.24
N CYS A 601 29.68 -19.69 -8.23
CA CYS A 601 30.85 -20.46 -7.81
C CYS A 601 31.91 -20.50 -8.93
N ASN A 602 32.54 -19.35 -9.21
CA ASN A 602 33.38 -19.15 -10.39
C ASN A 602 34.68 -19.97 -10.40
N ASN A 603 35.12 -20.48 -9.25
CA ASN A 603 36.32 -21.32 -9.14
C ASN A 603 36.01 -22.83 -9.19
N LEU A 604 34.75 -23.21 -9.31
CA LEU A 604 34.31 -24.58 -9.42
C LEU A 604 34.35 -25.05 -10.92
N HIS A 605 35.54 -24.99 -11.54
CA HIS A 605 35.73 -25.30 -12.97
C HIS A 605 35.85 -26.79 -13.24
N CYS A 606 36.49 -27.51 -12.32
CA CYS A 606 36.61 -28.97 -12.30
C CYS A 606 36.84 -29.36 -10.83
N GLY A 607 36.20 -30.38 -10.35
CA GLY A 607 36.33 -30.78 -8.93
C GLY A 607 34.99 -31.17 -8.32
N ILE A 608 33.97 -31.25 -9.12
CA ILE A 608 32.70 -31.86 -8.70
C ILE A 608 32.77 -33.35 -8.99
N VAL A 609 32.82 -34.12 -7.91
CA VAL A 609 32.71 -35.57 -7.99
C VAL A 609 31.26 -35.97 -7.85
N VAL A 610 30.59 -36.35 -8.96
CA VAL A 610 29.19 -36.76 -8.97
C VAL A 610 29.12 -38.30 -9.09
N GLN A 611 28.73 -38.95 -7.99
CA GLN A 611 28.60 -40.42 -7.99
C GLN A 611 27.36 -40.93 -8.75
N ASN A 612 26.30 -40.11 -8.83
CA ASN A 612 25.10 -40.46 -9.58
C ASN A 612 25.35 -40.33 -11.09
N THR A 613 25.38 -41.47 -11.77
CA THR A 613 25.64 -41.59 -13.22
C THR A 613 24.38 -41.42 -14.08
N SER A 614 23.19 -41.28 -13.48
CA SER A 614 21.94 -41.09 -14.22
C SER A 614 22.00 -39.81 -15.08
N ILE A 615 21.71 -39.96 -16.36
CA ILE A 615 21.70 -38.87 -17.34
C ILE A 615 20.71 -37.78 -16.90
N SER A 616 19.53 -38.17 -16.40
CA SER A 616 18.50 -37.25 -15.95
C SER A 616 18.96 -36.42 -14.74
N PHE A 617 19.64 -37.04 -13.77
CA PHE A 617 20.19 -36.32 -12.61
C PHE A 617 21.30 -35.36 -13.03
N ARG A 618 22.26 -35.80 -13.86
CA ARG A 618 23.34 -34.93 -14.33
C ARG A 618 22.83 -33.78 -15.19
N TYR A 619 21.81 -34.02 -16.01
CA TYR A 619 21.15 -32.98 -16.80
C TYR A 619 20.47 -31.96 -15.90
N SER A 620 19.69 -32.40 -14.90
CA SER A 620 19.05 -31.48 -13.94
C SER A 620 20.07 -30.72 -13.10
N LEU A 621 21.18 -31.34 -12.75
CA LEU A 621 22.28 -30.66 -12.03
C LEU A 621 22.84 -29.50 -12.85
N VAL A 622 23.08 -29.67 -14.15
CA VAL A 622 23.60 -28.60 -15.01
C VAL A 622 22.54 -27.54 -15.31
N THR A 623 21.32 -27.95 -15.64
CA THR A 623 20.27 -26.98 -16.05
C THR A 623 19.73 -26.15 -14.91
N ASN A 624 19.64 -26.70 -13.69
CA ASN A 624 18.96 -26.06 -12.58
C ASN A 624 19.92 -25.46 -11.55
N SER A 625 21.11 -26.04 -11.35
CA SER A 625 21.98 -25.68 -10.23
C SER A 625 22.90 -24.47 -10.48
N GLY A 626 22.96 -23.93 -11.70
CA GLY A 626 23.87 -22.85 -12.08
C GLY A 626 25.30 -23.29 -12.36
N LEU A 627 25.57 -24.61 -12.51
CA LEU A 627 26.86 -25.15 -12.92
C LEU A 627 27.09 -25.01 -14.41
N SER A 628 28.35 -24.74 -14.81
CA SER A 628 28.74 -24.88 -16.21
C SER A 628 29.03 -26.35 -16.54
N LEU A 629 28.84 -26.78 -17.80
CA LEU A 629 29.22 -28.10 -18.28
C LEU A 629 30.73 -28.37 -18.09
N THR A 630 31.55 -27.33 -18.10
CA THR A 630 33.01 -27.42 -17.87
C THR A 630 33.34 -27.80 -16.42
N SER A 631 32.48 -27.51 -15.45
CA SER A 631 32.67 -27.86 -14.03
C SER A 631 32.61 -29.37 -13.77
N MET A 632 32.01 -30.12 -14.68
CA MET A 632 31.87 -31.60 -14.61
C MET A 632 32.95 -32.35 -15.40
N LYS A 633 33.94 -31.64 -15.98
CA LYS A 633 35.07 -32.29 -16.66
C LYS A 633 35.99 -32.93 -15.64
N ASP A 634 36.43 -34.17 -15.95
CA ASP A 634 37.43 -34.90 -15.19
C ASP A 634 38.78 -34.15 -15.34
N CYS A 635 39.23 -33.51 -14.32
CA CYS A 635 40.49 -32.75 -14.33
C CYS A 635 41.62 -33.59 -13.77
N GLY A 636 41.74 -34.84 -14.21
CA GLY A 636 42.84 -35.78 -13.98
C GLY A 636 43.48 -35.68 -12.56
N LEU A 637 43.21 -36.71 -11.75
CA LEU A 637 43.95 -37.08 -10.54
C LEU A 637 43.85 -36.13 -9.32
N ILE A 638 42.72 -36.12 -8.67
CA ILE A 638 42.68 -35.96 -7.22
C ILE A 638 42.59 -37.35 -6.58
N THR A 639 43.73 -37.93 -6.22
CA THR A 639 43.76 -39.16 -5.44
C THR A 639 43.57 -38.80 -3.97
N CYS A 640 42.44 -39.19 -3.38
CA CYS A 640 42.26 -39.19 -1.93
C CYS A 640 43.14 -40.27 -1.31
N LYS A 641 44.16 -39.90 -0.57
CA LYS A 641 44.89 -40.86 0.28
C LYS A 641 44.15 -40.93 1.63
N HIS A 642 43.72 -42.11 2.02
CA HIS A 642 43.22 -42.39 3.36
C HIS A 642 44.36 -42.17 4.38
N VAL A 643 44.18 -41.19 5.27
CA VAL A 643 45.02 -41.06 6.45
C VAL A 643 44.25 -41.61 7.63
N ASN A 644 44.64 -42.81 8.09
CA ASN A 644 44.10 -43.38 9.33
C ASN A 644 44.68 -42.61 10.54
N TYR A 645 43.89 -41.77 11.16
CA TYR A 645 44.15 -41.30 12.51
C TYR A 645 43.50 -42.29 13.49
N GLN A 646 44.31 -43.02 14.24
CA GLN A 646 43.84 -43.72 15.44
C GLN A 646 43.60 -42.69 16.53
N THR A 647 42.34 -42.29 16.70
CA THR A 647 41.85 -41.71 17.95
C THR A 647 40.97 -42.73 18.64
N PRO A 648 41.13 -42.88 19.97
CA PRO A 648 40.25 -43.82 20.71
C PRO A 648 38.84 -43.21 20.78
N VAL A 649 37.85 -44.02 20.33
CA VAL A 649 36.41 -43.80 20.50
C VAL A 649 35.78 -42.73 19.63
N SER A 650 35.51 -43.01 18.40
CA SER A 650 34.29 -42.91 17.58
C SER A 650 34.67 -42.99 16.12
N THR A 651 34.02 -43.89 15.38
CA THR A 651 34.24 -44.12 13.96
C THR A 651 33.73 -42.95 13.14
N SER A 652 34.58 -41.96 12.90
CA SER A 652 34.39 -40.96 11.85
C SER A 652 35.64 -40.96 10.96
N TYR A 653 35.47 -41.34 9.70
CA TYR A 653 36.52 -41.28 8.69
C TYR A 653 36.76 -39.82 8.31
N LEU A 654 37.95 -39.31 8.62
CA LEU A 654 38.42 -38.00 8.17
C LEU A 654 39.15 -38.19 6.81
N TYR A 655 38.63 -37.59 5.73
CA TYR A 655 39.35 -37.47 4.48
C TYR A 655 40.12 -36.17 4.44
N VAL A 656 41.42 -36.20 4.37
CA VAL A 656 42.28 -35.02 4.21
C VAL A 656 42.70 -34.95 2.74
N PHE A 657 42.37 -33.85 2.09
CA PHE A 657 42.89 -33.54 0.77
C PHE A 657 44.32 -32.95 0.96
N ILE A 658 45.34 -33.63 0.47
CA ILE A 658 46.67 -33.09 0.35
C ILE A 658 46.80 -32.53 -1.07
N LEU A 659 46.93 -31.22 -1.20
CA LEU A 659 47.33 -30.57 -2.45
C LEU A 659 48.83 -30.79 -2.65
N MET A 660 49.24 -31.40 -3.73
CA MET A 660 50.53 -31.24 -4.34
C MET A 660 50.48 -30.20 -5.43
#